data_14a50d5449c1e2d65bc3323eee76c0cb
#
_entry.id   14a50d5449c1e2d65bc3323eee76c0cb
#
_cell.length_a   1.000
_cell.length_b   1.000
_cell.length_c   1.000
_cell.angle_alpha   90.00
_cell.angle_beta   90.00
_cell.angle_gamma   90.00
#
_symmetry.space_group_name_H-M   'P 1'
#
loop_
_entity.id
_entity.type
_entity.pdbx_description
1 polymer ?
#
loop_
_entity_poly.entity_id
_entity_poly.type
_entity_poly.pdbx_seq_one_letter_code
_entity_poly.pdbx_strand_id
1 'polypeptide(L)'
;MAKDPARPADGGGPRPRASAQASASASASEGASRDGALSSAASQETGGRSAPESEDGYLDQSEGQEIRVRGQVQGVGFRPFVWQLARRLELEGEVLNDGAGVLIRATGARLGEFLAALGAEAPPLARVDAIEARPARVERRPFRIAPSAGGTVATRVTPDAATCPACLAEIRGTGRRHGYAFTNCTHCGPRYTILRELPYDRARTSMAPFPMCPDCRAEYEDPADRRFHAQPIACPACGPRLWLEAEGICLVDGPVRAEGAEAPQGVPRASDPVAEAARLLAQGGILAVKGLGGFHLACDARDRDALRRLRLRKRRPGKPFALMATEEMAAEIADPAEADRVLLRDPAAPVVLVRGRGRLPEEVAPGMTTLGIMRPYTPLHHRLIEAFGGPLVMTSANRSGAPQVIGNGEARAELAGIADAFLMHDRAIVRRLDDSVERARPPMVLRRARGRAPGTLPLPEGFGRAPRVLALGGQMKAAICLVKDGQALLSHHLGDLDEAQSFEAFTRAIADHAALFDHRAEFVAVDLHPGYRATEAGRRMGLPVAEVQHHHAHLAACLGDALWPLGAGPVAGIVLDGTGLGSDGTIWGGELLLGSYREVLRVAHLAPAPLPGGEAAAREPWRNALVRLDAAGLGDLADRLFPDRPRETLRRAVAAGVNAPLSSSAGRLFDAVAACLGLAADRQSYEGEAAMRLEALEGTGAPYPFAGLDPTPMFRALAADLAAGVPPGAISDSFHRGLARAFCAPARALVAEGRAEAVALTGGAFQNARLLAACLAELTGVPVLTHRAVPANDGGLALGQALVAAARHMGAAEGL
;
A
#
# COMPACT_ATOMS: atom_id res chain seq x y z
N MET A 1 23.58 -3.36 60.18
CA MET A 1 23.88 -1.98 60.53
C MET A 1 23.10 -1.15 59.58
N ALA A 2 21.87 -0.76 59.84
CA ALA A 2 21.40 0.42 60.56
C ALA A 2 21.91 1.67 59.85
N LYS A 3 21.11 2.53 59.25
CA LYS A 3 19.97 3.33 59.76
C LYS A 3 19.24 4.01 58.57
N ASP A 4 17.98 3.90 58.49
CA ASP A 4 17.02 4.99 58.16
C ASP A 4 16.98 5.95 59.33
N PRO A 5 16.56 7.22 59.27
CA PRO A 5 15.23 7.66 58.88
C PRO A 5 15.11 9.13 58.34
N ALA A 6 13.98 9.52 57.79
CA ALA A 6 13.04 10.59 58.20
C ALA A 6 12.52 11.46 57.08
N ARG A 7 11.22 11.42 56.84
CA ARG A 7 10.35 12.54 56.44
C ARG A 7 10.15 13.50 57.61
N PRO A 8 9.83 14.79 57.41
CA PRO A 8 8.48 15.28 57.20
C PRO A 8 8.35 16.42 56.19
N ALA A 9 7.25 16.59 55.53
CA ALA A 9 5.93 17.17 55.78
C ALA A 9 5.79 18.68 55.48
N ASP A 10 4.79 18.98 54.65
CA ASP A 10 3.88 20.13 54.60
C ASP A 10 4.27 21.49 54.04
N GLY A 11 3.40 21.98 53.17
CA GLY A 11 3.13 23.38 52.82
C GLY A 11 2.73 23.50 51.34
N GLY A 12 1.53 23.56 50.87
CA GLY A 12 0.38 24.37 51.24
C GLY A 12 0.12 25.39 50.12
N GLY A 13 -0.72 25.09 49.15
CA GLY A 13 -1.53 25.78 48.18
C GLY A 13 -1.21 27.24 47.78
N PRO A 14 -1.95 27.86 46.81
CA PRO A 14 -3.30 27.58 46.40
C PRO A 14 -3.61 27.61 44.86
N ARG A 15 -4.74 27.04 44.48
CA ARG A 15 -5.44 27.27 43.22
C ARG A 15 -6.00 28.68 43.12
N PRO A 16 -6.19 29.24 41.94
CA PRO A 16 -7.35 30.14 41.71
C PRO A 16 -8.41 29.49 40.82
N ARG A 17 -9.62 29.84 41.21
CA ARG A 17 -10.92 29.46 40.70
C ARG A 17 -11.23 30.00 39.31
N ALA A 18 -12.13 29.30 38.63
CA ALA A 18 -12.97 29.75 37.54
C ALA A 18 -13.80 31.01 37.90
N SER A 19 -14.03 31.86 36.93
CA SER A 19 -15.22 32.73 36.90
C SER A 19 -15.78 32.74 35.50
N ALA A 20 -17.01 32.25 35.38
CA ALA A 20 -17.97 32.43 34.33
C ALA A 20 -18.65 33.81 34.44
N GLN A 21 -19.08 34.33 33.31
CA GLN A 21 -20.29 35.15 33.09
C GLN A 21 -20.19 35.63 31.62
N ALA A 22 -20.98 35.17 30.64
CA ALA A 22 -22.43 35.37 30.49
C ALA A 22 -22.83 36.87 30.41
N SER A 23 -23.13 37.29 29.22
CA SER A 23 -24.35 38.10 28.98
C SER A 23 -24.65 38.18 27.50
N ALA A 24 -25.84 37.75 27.21
CA ALA A 24 -26.64 37.94 26.03
C ALA A 24 -27.07 39.39 25.89
N SER A 25 -27.33 39.82 24.68
CA SER A 25 -28.53 40.64 24.40
C SER A 25 -28.89 40.54 22.92
N ALA A 26 -30.10 40.07 22.75
CA ALA A 26 -30.87 40.10 21.53
C ALA A 26 -31.44 41.53 21.32
N SER A 27 -31.68 41.90 20.08
CA SER A 27 -32.86 42.71 19.77
C SER A 27 -33.27 42.47 18.31
N ALA A 28 -34.49 42.02 18.19
CA ALA A 28 -35.31 41.96 16.99
C ALA A 28 -35.96 43.34 16.75
N SER A 29 -36.32 43.61 15.51
CA SER A 29 -37.49 44.38 15.06
C SER A 29 -37.61 44.15 13.56
N GLU A 30 -38.57 43.39 13.03
CA GLU A 30 -39.96 43.67 12.69
C GLU A 30 -40.21 44.94 11.92
N GLY A 31 -40.96 44.78 10.82
CA GLY A 31 -41.81 45.76 10.19
C GLY A 31 -41.76 45.75 8.69
N ALA A 32 -42.50 44.94 7.99
CA ALA A 32 -43.88 45.13 7.52
C ALA A 32 -44.03 45.90 6.19
N SER A 33 -44.38 45.11 5.20
CA SER A 33 -45.41 45.32 4.13
C SER A 33 -45.91 46.72 3.74
N ARG A 34 -46.05 46.89 2.44
CA ARG A 34 -47.33 47.27 1.75
C ARG A 34 -47.08 47.57 0.26
N ASP A 35 -47.71 46.77 -0.58
CA ASP A 35 -48.75 47.09 -1.54
C ASP A 35 -48.66 48.41 -2.31
N GLY A 36 -48.86 48.34 -3.62
CA GLY A 36 -49.20 49.41 -4.49
C GLY A 36 -49.30 49.03 -5.95
N ALA A 37 -50.48 48.64 -6.34
CA ALA A 37 -50.88 48.24 -7.69
C ALA A 37 -51.31 49.48 -8.55
N LEU A 38 -51.56 49.17 -9.83
CA LEU A 38 -52.32 49.86 -10.86
C LEU A 38 -51.57 50.98 -11.62
N SER A 39 -51.67 51.18 -12.90
CA SER A 39 -52.63 50.75 -13.92
C SER A 39 -52.20 51.32 -15.32
N SER A 40 -52.47 50.56 -16.33
CA SER A 40 -53.05 50.85 -17.60
C SER A 40 -52.59 52.09 -18.44
N ALA A 41 -52.25 51.89 -19.67
CA ALA A 41 -53.09 52.18 -20.85
C ALA A 41 -52.29 52.09 -22.16
N ALA A 42 -52.72 51.26 -22.97
CA ALA A 42 -52.89 51.19 -24.42
C ALA A 42 -52.53 52.38 -25.28
N SER A 43 -51.83 52.04 -26.39
CA SER A 43 -52.38 52.41 -27.76
C SER A 43 -51.37 51.87 -28.81
N GLN A 44 -51.81 50.96 -29.60
CA GLN A 44 -51.74 50.74 -31.04
C GLN A 44 -50.77 51.63 -31.84
N GLU A 45 -49.81 51.00 -32.62
CA GLU A 45 -50.11 50.88 -34.08
C GLU A 45 -48.93 50.16 -34.80
N THR A 46 -49.28 49.15 -35.48
CA THR A 46 -48.91 48.61 -36.78
C THR A 46 -47.50 48.89 -37.37
N GLY A 47 -46.77 47.79 -37.63
CA GLY A 47 -45.63 47.77 -38.51
C GLY A 47 -45.09 46.38 -38.66
N GLY A 48 -45.61 45.56 -39.57
CA GLY A 48 -45.14 44.23 -39.88
C GLY A 48 -43.70 44.25 -40.31
N ARG A 49 -42.92 43.45 -39.66
CA ARG A 49 -41.70 42.83 -40.22
C ARG A 49 -41.65 41.37 -39.73
N SER A 50 -41.60 40.50 -40.73
CA SER A 50 -41.41 39.10 -40.66
C SER A 50 -40.32 38.71 -39.61
N ALA A 51 -40.69 37.84 -38.71
CA ALA A 51 -39.76 37.10 -37.87
C ALA A 51 -38.79 36.32 -38.75
N PRO A 52 -37.48 36.25 -38.39
CA PRO A 52 -36.62 35.25 -39.02
C PRO A 52 -37.04 33.87 -38.55
N GLU A 53 -37.32 33.01 -39.49
CA GLU A 53 -37.49 31.59 -39.31
C GLU A 53 -36.32 31.09 -38.45
N SER A 54 -36.61 30.38 -37.36
CA SER A 54 -35.67 29.59 -36.63
C SER A 54 -35.12 28.56 -37.60
N GLU A 55 -33.87 28.75 -38.07
CA GLU A 55 -33.09 27.67 -38.64
C GLU A 55 -32.86 26.64 -37.51
N ASP A 56 -33.80 25.76 -37.30
CA ASP A 56 -33.55 24.44 -36.76
C ASP A 56 -32.63 23.71 -37.74
N GLY A 57 -31.31 23.96 -37.58
CA GLY A 57 -30.31 23.22 -38.30
C GLY A 57 -30.48 21.73 -38.01
N TYR A 58 -31.05 20.99 -38.95
CA TYR A 58 -31.01 19.53 -38.94
C TYR A 58 -29.56 19.10 -38.79
N LEU A 59 -29.17 18.72 -37.56
CA LEU A 59 -27.88 18.15 -37.31
C LEU A 59 -27.79 16.87 -38.13
N ASP A 60 -26.85 16.82 -39.08
CA ASP A 60 -26.59 15.65 -39.90
C ASP A 60 -26.18 14.47 -38.99
N GLN A 61 -27.09 13.54 -38.73
CA GLN A 61 -26.92 12.38 -37.89
C GLN A 61 -26.71 11.14 -38.75
N SER A 62 -25.69 10.38 -38.46
CA SER A 62 -25.42 9.10 -39.11
C SER A 62 -25.57 7.92 -38.15
N GLU A 63 -25.69 6.71 -38.70
CA GLU A 63 -25.58 5.48 -37.91
C GLU A 63 -24.18 5.38 -37.33
N GLY A 64 -24.11 5.11 -36.02
CA GLY A 64 -22.88 4.99 -35.28
C GLY A 64 -23.09 4.15 -34.02
N GLN A 65 -22.21 4.34 -33.03
CA GLN A 65 -22.30 3.65 -31.77
C GLN A 65 -22.12 4.59 -30.59
N GLU A 66 -22.86 4.31 -29.55
CA GLU A 66 -22.58 4.80 -28.21
C GLU A 66 -21.78 3.70 -27.46
N ILE A 67 -20.56 4.06 -27.04
CA ILE A 67 -19.60 3.15 -26.45
C ILE A 67 -19.32 3.61 -25.03
N ARG A 68 -19.47 2.72 -24.05
CA ARG A 68 -19.16 2.98 -22.67
C ARG A 68 -17.95 2.17 -22.24
N VAL A 69 -16.93 2.85 -21.76
CA VAL A 69 -15.72 2.20 -21.23
C VAL A 69 -15.71 2.34 -19.72
N ARG A 70 -15.70 1.20 -19.02
CA ARG A 70 -15.65 1.11 -17.57
C ARG A 70 -14.26 0.68 -17.11
N GLY A 71 -13.91 1.06 -15.89
CA GLY A 71 -12.61 0.74 -15.31
C GLY A 71 -11.90 1.97 -14.78
N GLN A 72 -10.58 1.88 -14.60
CA GLN A 72 -9.73 3.02 -14.26
C GLN A 72 -9.35 3.77 -15.55
N VAL A 73 -10.31 4.54 -16.08
CA VAL A 73 -10.19 5.23 -17.38
C VAL A 73 -10.26 6.76 -17.28
N GLN A 74 -10.35 7.30 -16.06
CA GLN A 74 -10.35 8.75 -15.82
C GLN A 74 -9.05 9.17 -15.10
N GLY A 75 -8.51 10.34 -15.44
CA GLY A 75 -7.25 10.85 -14.87
C GLY A 75 -5.98 10.15 -15.37
N VAL A 76 -6.08 9.27 -16.35
CA VAL A 76 -5.00 8.45 -16.93
C VAL A 76 -4.67 8.80 -18.39
N GLY A 77 -5.17 9.93 -18.89
CA GLY A 77 -4.99 10.30 -20.31
C GLY A 77 -5.88 9.54 -21.30
N PHE A 78 -6.96 8.89 -20.82
CA PHE A 78 -7.81 8.06 -21.67
C PHE A 78 -8.61 8.88 -22.70
N ARG A 79 -9.18 10.03 -22.33
CA ARG A 79 -9.90 10.91 -23.30
C ARG A 79 -9.01 11.44 -24.42
N PRO A 80 -7.79 11.98 -24.16
CA PRO A 80 -6.84 12.31 -25.21
C PRO A 80 -6.47 11.12 -26.10
N PHE A 81 -6.27 9.95 -25.51
CA PHE A 81 -6.01 8.71 -26.25
C PHE A 81 -7.18 8.38 -27.19
N VAL A 82 -8.41 8.38 -26.68
CA VAL A 82 -9.61 8.15 -27.50
C VAL A 82 -9.70 9.16 -28.65
N TRP A 83 -9.42 10.43 -28.38
CA TRP A 83 -9.43 11.48 -29.39
C TRP A 83 -8.35 11.26 -30.45
N GLN A 84 -7.13 10.94 -30.07
CA GLN A 84 -6.04 10.63 -31.01
C GLN A 84 -6.34 9.39 -31.85
N LEU A 85 -6.88 8.32 -31.21
CA LEU A 85 -7.29 7.10 -31.87
C LEU A 85 -8.41 7.35 -32.89
N ALA A 86 -9.44 8.11 -32.51
CA ALA A 86 -10.55 8.47 -33.40
C ALA A 86 -10.07 9.27 -34.62
N ARG A 87 -9.17 10.23 -34.42
CA ARG A 87 -8.56 10.99 -35.53
C ARG A 87 -7.71 10.13 -36.46
N ARG A 88 -6.91 9.22 -35.86
CA ARG A 88 -6.10 8.25 -36.64
C ARG A 88 -6.96 7.35 -37.53
N LEU A 89 -8.16 7.02 -37.04
CA LEU A 89 -9.12 6.15 -37.74
C LEU A 89 -10.20 6.94 -38.51
N GLU A 90 -10.03 8.27 -38.63
CA GLU A 90 -10.94 9.16 -39.35
C GLU A 90 -12.42 9.05 -38.90
N LEU A 91 -12.65 8.91 -37.59
CA LEU A 91 -13.98 8.87 -37.00
C LEU A 91 -14.49 10.28 -36.66
N GLU A 92 -15.80 10.44 -36.71
CA GLU A 92 -16.53 11.63 -36.27
C GLU A 92 -17.23 11.37 -34.94
N GLY A 93 -17.44 12.42 -34.11
CA GLY A 93 -18.16 12.27 -32.85
C GLY A 93 -17.54 12.97 -31.65
N GLU A 94 -17.67 12.36 -30.48
CA GLU A 94 -17.19 12.94 -29.24
C GLU A 94 -16.85 11.92 -28.15
N VAL A 95 -15.99 12.33 -27.21
CA VAL A 95 -15.70 11.59 -25.98
C VAL A 95 -15.87 12.49 -24.76
N LEU A 96 -16.50 11.98 -23.71
CA LEU A 96 -16.67 12.68 -22.44
C LEU A 96 -16.55 11.73 -21.24
N ASN A 97 -16.32 12.30 -20.06
CA ASN A 97 -16.45 11.58 -18.80
C ASN A 97 -17.84 11.78 -18.22
N ASP A 98 -18.39 10.74 -17.63
CA ASP A 98 -19.55 10.83 -16.75
C ASP A 98 -19.35 10.00 -15.46
N GLY A 99 -20.36 9.92 -14.61
CA GLY A 99 -20.30 9.18 -13.34
C GLY A 99 -20.04 7.67 -13.50
N ALA A 100 -20.29 7.10 -14.70
CA ALA A 100 -20.19 5.67 -14.98
C ALA A 100 -18.92 5.26 -15.74
N GLY A 101 -18.07 6.23 -16.15
CA GLY A 101 -16.84 5.93 -16.88
C GLY A 101 -16.54 6.93 -17.99
N VAL A 102 -16.11 6.44 -19.13
CA VAL A 102 -15.92 7.22 -20.36
C VAL A 102 -17.02 6.87 -21.34
N LEU A 103 -17.74 7.88 -21.79
CA LEU A 103 -18.75 7.76 -22.82
C LEU A 103 -18.20 8.29 -24.14
N ILE A 104 -18.34 7.48 -25.19
CA ILE A 104 -17.89 7.82 -26.54
C ILE A 104 -19.10 7.68 -27.47
N ARG A 105 -19.32 8.66 -28.33
CA ARG A 105 -20.26 8.58 -29.42
C ARG A 105 -19.46 8.71 -30.69
N ALA A 106 -19.43 7.69 -31.53
CA ALA A 106 -18.58 7.65 -32.71
C ALA A 106 -19.28 7.06 -33.92
N THR A 107 -18.97 7.59 -35.09
CA THR A 107 -19.40 7.12 -36.39
C THR A 107 -18.24 7.16 -37.39
N GLY A 108 -18.25 6.25 -38.38
CA GLY A 108 -17.23 6.15 -39.42
C GLY A 108 -16.97 4.70 -39.83
N ALA A 109 -16.31 4.53 -40.98
CA ALA A 109 -16.11 3.20 -41.58
C ALA A 109 -15.21 2.25 -40.78
N ARG A 110 -14.30 2.80 -39.96
CA ARG A 110 -13.30 2.02 -39.18
C ARG A 110 -13.70 1.85 -37.70
N LEU A 111 -14.98 1.89 -37.38
CA LEU A 111 -15.49 1.79 -36.01
C LEU A 111 -15.15 0.46 -35.32
N GLY A 112 -15.09 -0.65 -36.08
CA GLY A 112 -14.69 -1.95 -35.56
C GLY A 112 -13.23 -2.01 -35.11
N GLU A 113 -12.33 -1.40 -35.87
CA GLU A 113 -10.91 -1.27 -35.50
C GLU A 113 -10.75 -0.39 -34.24
N PHE A 114 -11.53 0.68 -34.16
CA PHE A 114 -11.55 1.56 -33.01
C PHE A 114 -11.93 0.83 -31.73
N LEU A 115 -12.99 0.02 -31.76
CA LEU A 115 -13.42 -0.78 -30.60
C LEU A 115 -12.33 -1.76 -30.14
N ALA A 116 -11.67 -2.45 -31.07
CA ALA A 116 -10.58 -3.36 -30.75
C ALA A 116 -9.37 -2.62 -30.14
N ALA A 117 -9.02 -1.45 -30.66
CA ALA A 117 -7.89 -0.67 -30.20
C ALA A 117 -8.12 0.00 -28.84
N LEU A 118 -9.38 0.31 -28.45
CA LEU A 118 -9.70 0.94 -27.16
C LEU A 118 -9.17 0.15 -25.95
N GLY A 119 -9.21 -1.18 -26.04
CA GLY A 119 -8.64 -2.03 -24.99
C GLY A 119 -7.16 -2.35 -25.20
N ALA A 120 -6.78 -2.67 -26.45
CA ALA A 120 -5.44 -3.15 -26.77
C ALA A 120 -4.35 -2.07 -26.66
N GLU A 121 -4.69 -0.81 -26.98
CA GLU A 121 -3.76 0.33 -26.99
C GLU A 121 -4.00 1.29 -25.82
N ALA A 122 -4.76 0.88 -24.81
CA ALA A 122 -5.10 1.74 -23.67
C ALA A 122 -3.83 2.32 -23.01
N PRO A 123 -3.88 3.57 -22.52
CA PRO A 123 -2.74 4.18 -21.82
C PRO A 123 -2.21 3.32 -20.66
N PRO A 124 -0.91 3.34 -20.36
CA PRO A 124 -0.29 2.43 -19.37
C PRO A 124 -0.89 2.46 -17.97
N LEU A 125 -1.56 3.55 -17.58
CA LEU A 125 -2.24 3.69 -16.29
C LEU A 125 -3.72 3.37 -16.36
N ALA A 126 -4.27 3.14 -17.55
CA ALA A 126 -5.66 2.77 -17.72
C ALA A 126 -5.84 1.28 -17.42
N ARG A 127 -6.96 0.96 -16.78
CA ARG A 127 -7.47 -0.41 -16.67
C ARG A 127 -8.88 -0.40 -17.22
N VAL A 128 -9.07 -1.09 -18.34
CA VAL A 128 -10.37 -1.27 -18.98
C VAL A 128 -10.98 -2.55 -18.43
N ASP A 129 -12.06 -2.41 -17.64
CA ASP A 129 -12.77 -3.55 -17.06
C ASP A 129 -13.87 -4.07 -18.00
N ALA A 130 -14.52 -3.14 -18.75
CA ALA A 130 -15.55 -3.48 -19.74
C ALA A 130 -15.65 -2.40 -20.83
N ILE A 131 -15.98 -2.85 -22.04
CA ILE A 131 -16.38 -2.01 -23.19
C ILE A 131 -17.76 -2.46 -23.62
N GLU A 132 -18.77 -1.60 -23.43
CA GLU A 132 -20.16 -1.84 -23.83
C GLU A 132 -20.47 -0.95 -25.03
N ALA A 133 -20.85 -1.52 -26.16
CA ALA A 133 -21.19 -0.77 -27.38
C ALA A 133 -22.63 -1.05 -27.78
N ARG A 134 -23.38 -0.02 -28.13
CA ARG A 134 -24.75 -0.13 -28.65
C ARG A 134 -24.97 0.78 -29.86
N PRO A 135 -25.79 0.38 -30.81
CA PRO A 135 -26.16 1.24 -31.93
C PRO A 135 -26.76 2.57 -31.43
N ALA A 136 -26.36 3.67 -32.05
CA ALA A 136 -26.87 5.00 -31.74
C ALA A 136 -26.79 5.91 -32.97
N ARG A 137 -27.65 6.91 -33.00
CA ARG A 137 -27.49 8.04 -33.96
C ARG A 137 -26.44 8.99 -33.40
N VAL A 138 -25.44 9.32 -34.21
CA VAL A 138 -24.30 10.17 -33.84
C VAL A 138 -24.26 11.38 -34.76
N GLU A 139 -24.12 12.55 -34.18
CA GLU A 139 -23.92 13.79 -34.90
C GLU A 139 -22.60 13.79 -35.67
N ARG A 140 -22.66 14.05 -36.97
CA ARG A 140 -21.45 14.15 -37.82
C ARG A 140 -20.76 15.46 -37.57
N ARG A 141 -19.59 15.37 -36.92
CA ARG A 141 -18.72 16.51 -36.63
C ARG A 141 -17.30 16.00 -36.37
N PRO A 142 -16.27 16.86 -36.56
CA PRO A 142 -14.91 16.53 -36.21
C PRO A 142 -14.84 15.99 -34.79
N PHE A 143 -14.14 14.89 -34.57
CA PHE A 143 -14.06 14.23 -33.26
C PHE A 143 -13.51 15.20 -32.19
N ARG A 144 -14.24 15.37 -31.10
CA ARG A 144 -13.91 16.31 -30.02
C ARG A 144 -13.93 15.66 -28.64
N ILE A 145 -13.22 16.29 -27.69
CA ILE A 145 -13.36 16.03 -26.27
C ILE A 145 -14.42 16.97 -25.72
N ALA A 146 -15.57 16.41 -25.36
CA ALA A 146 -16.66 17.21 -24.80
C ALA A 146 -16.49 17.45 -23.31
N PRO A 147 -17.08 18.53 -22.74
CA PRO A 147 -17.14 18.72 -21.28
C PRO A 147 -17.71 17.50 -20.57
N SER A 148 -17.24 17.22 -19.36
CA SER A 148 -17.79 16.13 -18.55
C SER A 148 -19.25 16.37 -18.24
N ALA A 149 -20.11 15.37 -18.45
CA ALA A 149 -21.53 15.46 -18.07
C ALA A 149 -21.66 15.42 -16.55
N GLY A 150 -22.50 16.29 -15.98
CA GLY A 150 -22.76 16.36 -14.54
C GLY A 150 -23.39 15.06 -14.01
N GLY A 151 -22.92 14.62 -12.86
CA GLY A 151 -23.39 13.47 -12.10
C GLY A 151 -22.53 13.36 -10.86
N THR A 152 -22.92 12.58 -9.86
CA THR A 152 -22.06 12.24 -8.72
C THR A 152 -20.74 11.73 -9.27
N VAL A 153 -19.66 12.48 -9.03
CA VAL A 153 -18.35 12.23 -9.61
C VAL A 153 -17.79 10.96 -8.95
N ALA A 154 -18.02 9.81 -9.58
CA ALA A 154 -17.29 8.58 -9.26
C ALA A 154 -15.87 8.65 -9.86
N THR A 155 -15.18 9.79 -9.63
CA THR A 155 -13.83 9.98 -10.14
C THR A 155 -12.89 9.13 -9.30
N ARG A 156 -12.36 8.05 -9.89
CA ARG A 156 -11.35 7.21 -9.26
C ARG A 156 -10.04 7.97 -9.20
N VAL A 157 -9.40 7.97 -8.04
CA VAL A 157 -8.06 8.53 -7.89
C VAL A 157 -7.04 7.56 -8.46
N THR A 158 -6.28 8.03 -9.43
CA THR A 158 -5.19 7.23 -10.02
C THR A 158 -3.99 7.22 -9.09
N PRO A 159 -3.32 6.09 -8.89
CA PRO A 159 -2.03 6.01 -8.20
C PRO A 159 -0.95 6.86 -8.87
N ASP A 160 0.07 7.23 -8.08
CA ASP A 160 1.30 7.81 -8.62
C ASP A 160 2.02 6.80 -9.52
N ALA A 161 2.63 7.28 -10.59
CA ALA A 161 3.29 6.43 -11.58
C ALA A 161 4.73 6.87 -11.84
N ALA A 162 5.59 5.90 -12.12
CA ALA A 162 6.98 6.12 -12.48
C ALA A 162 7.12 6.94 -13.77
N THR A 163 8.25 7.63 -13.91
CA THR A 163 8.61 8.40 -15.10
C THR A 163 8.54 7.54 -16.36
N CYS A 164 7.73 7.92 -17.33
CA CYS A 164 7.60 7.17 -18.57
C CYS A 164 8.81 7.39 -19.49
N PRO A 165 9.06 6.49 -20.46
CA PRO A 165 10.20 6.59 -21.38
C PRO A 165 10.28 7.93 -22.14
N ALA A 166 9.13 8.47 -22.56
CA ALA A 166 9.09 9.75 -23.28
C ALA A 166 9.52 10.94 -22.41
N CYS A 167 9.11 10.97 -21.13
CA CYS A 167 9.56 11.98 -20.19
C CYS A 167 11.04 11.82 -19.82
N LEU A 168 11.52 10.58 -19.72
CA LEU A 168 12.92 10.30 -19.48
C LEU A 168 13.81 10.73 -20.64
N ALA A 169 13.40 10.46 -21.90
CA ALA A 169 14.08 10.93 -23.08
C ALA A 169 14.17 12.46 -23.12
N GLU A 170 13.11 13.17 -22.76
CA GLU A 170 13.09 14.64 -22.72
C GLU A 170 14.02 15.22 -21.65
N ILE A 171 14.13 14.58 -20.48
CA ILE A 171 15.05 15.00 -19.41
C ILE A 171 16.50 14.85 -19.86
N ARG A 172 16.83 13.79 -20.63
CA ARG A 172 18.16 13.50 -21.16
C ARG A 172 18.49 14.29 -22.43
N GLY A 173 17.46 14.74 -23.17
CA GLY A 173 17.59 15.53 -24.39
C GLY A 173 18.01 16.98 -24.13
N THR A 174 18.05 17.78 -25.19
CA THR A 174 18.49 19.20 -25.16
C THR A 174 17.33 20.20 -25.05
N GLY A 175 16.09 19.72 -24.91
CA GLY A 175 14.89 20.55 -24.86
C GLY A 175 14.75 21.38 -23.56
N ARG A 176 13.69 22.20 -23.47
CA ARG A 176 13.43 23.11 -22.33
C ARG A 176 13.26 22.42 -20.95
N ARG A 177 13.09 21.09 -20.94
CA ARG A 177 13.05 20.27 -19.71
C ARG A 177 14.30 19.41 -19.53
N HIS A 178 15.38 19.72 -20.25
CA HIS A 178 16.67 19.08 -20.00
C HIS A 178 17.04 19.17 -18.51
N GLY A 179 17.38 18.06 -17.88
CA GLY A 179 17.74 17.97 -16.48
C GLY A 179 16.67 18.34 -15.45
N TYR A 180 15.41 18.61 -15.86
CA TYR A 180 14.39 19.06 -14.92
C TYR A 180 13.81 17.93 -14.06
N ALA A 181 13.97 18.04 -12.75
CA ALA A 181 13.65 17.01 -11.77
C ALA A 181 12.13 16.72 -11.58
N PHE A 182 11.23 17.52 -12.18
CA PHE A 182 9.78 17.39 -12.02
C PHE A 182 9.04 17.22 -13.34
N THR A 183 9.73 16.80 -14.39
CA THR A 183 9.14 16.50 -15.70
C THR A 183 8.13 15.36 -15.59
N ASN A 184 6.94 15.56 -16.17
CA ASN A 184 5.86 14.56 -16.18
C ASN A 184 4.91 14.78 -17.36
N CYS A 185 3.98 13.84 -17.55
CA CYS A 185 2.89 13.92 -18.53
C CYS A 185 1.63 13.20 -18.00
N THR A 186 0.62 12.98 -18.84
CA THR A 186 -0.59 12.25 -18.44
C THR A 186 -0.33 10.78 -18.10
N HIS A 187 0.77 10.18 -18.56
CA HIS A 187 1.12 8.77 -18.35
C HIS A 187 2.08 8.53 -17.17
N CYS A 188 2.57 9.57 -16.48
CA CYS A 188 3.55 9.42 -15.41
C CYS A 188 3.51 10.58 -14.41
N GLY A 189 4.23 10.42 -13.30
CA GLY A 189 4.40 11.42 -12.26
C GLY A 189 3.34 11.32 -11.15
N PRO A 190 3.31 12.34 -10.27
CA PRO A 190 2.46 12.34 -9.08
C PRO A 190 0.97 12.51 -9.42
N ARG A 191 0.12 11.86 -8.62
CA ARG A 191 -1.34 11.92 -8.67
C ARG A 191 -1.90 12.01 -7.25
N TYR A 192 -1.95 10.86 -6.57
CA TYR A 192 -2.50 10.72 -5.24
C TYR A 192 -1.71 11.50 -4.18
N THR A 193 -0.40 11.49 -4.27
CA THR A 193 0.47 12.19 -3.30
C THR A 193 0.37 13.70 -3.35
N ILE A 194 -0.12 14.27 -4.45
CA ILE A 194 -0.29 15.74 -4.61
C ILE A 194 -1.74 16.19 -4.51
N LEU A 195 -2.72 15.29 -4.57
CA LEU A 195 -4.14 15.60 -4.57
C LEU A 195 -4.60 16.08 -3.19
N ARG A 196 -5.32 17.18 -3.10
CA ARG A 196 -5.97 17.68 -1.87
C ARG A 196 -7.41 17.19 -1.79
N GLU A 197 -8.17 17.42 -2.86
CA GLU A 197 -9.59 17.06 -2.97
C GLU A 197 -9.97 16.77 -4.42
N LEU A 198 -11.10 16.10 -4.64
CA LEU A 198 -11.68 15.89 -5.96
C LEU A 198 -12.59 17.07 -6.37
N PRO A 199 -12.74 17.29 -7.70
CA PRO A 199 -12.11 16.61 -8.83
C PRO A 199 -10.61 16.88 -8.94
N TYR A 200 -9.88 16.00 -9.65
CA TYR A 200 -8.44 16.10 -9.85
C TYR A 200 -8.09 17.24 -10.81
N ASP A 201 -8.06 18.45 -10.29
CA ASP A 201 -7.71 19.68 -10.99
C ASP A 201 -6.48 20.33 -10.33
N ARG A 202 -5.66 21.06 -11.11
CA ARG A 202 -4.41 21.66 -10.64
C ARG A 202 -4.62 22.53 -9.38
N ALA A 203 -5.68 23.33 -9.33
CA ALA A 203 -6.02 24.19 -8.20
C ALA A 203 -6.26 23.39 -6.90
N ARG A 204 -6.66 22.12 -7.01
CA ARG A 204 -6.94 21.20 -5.91
C ARG A 204 -5.79 20.24 -5.61
N THR A 205 -4.60 20.58 -6.10
CA THR A 205 -3.37 19.83 -5.85
C THR A 205 -2.30 20.69 -5.19
N SER A 206 -1.19 20.09 -4.78
CA SER A 206 -0.01 20.83 -4.32
C SER A 206 0.71 21.58 -5.46
N MET A 207 0.21 21.51 -6.70
CA MET A 207 0.70 22.29 -7.82
C MET A 207 0.01 23.66 -7.94
N ALA A 208 -1.02 23.95 -7.17
CA ALA A 208 -1.73 25.25 -7.18
C ALA A 208 -0.79 26.47 -7.03
N PRO A 209 0.26 26.43 -6.17
CA PRO A 209 1.21 27.55 -6.04
C PRO A 209 2.12 27.80 -7.26
N PHE A 210 2.10 26.93 -8.26
CA PHE A 210 2.97 26.96 -9.44
C PHE A 210 2.16 27.31 -10.71
N PRO A 211 1.91 28.60 -11.03
CA PRO A 211 1.17 28.99 -12.23
C PRO A 211 1.94 28.57 -13.49
N MET A 212 1.21 28.06 -14.48
CA MET A 212 1.81 27.63 -15.75
C MET A 212 2.35 28.83 -16.55
N CYS A 213 3.56 28.69 -17.10
CA CYS A 213 4.05 29.63 -18.10
C CYS A 213 3.29 29.43 -19.43
N PRO A 214 3.40 30.39 -20.40
CA PRO A 214 2.69 30.28 -21.67
C PRO A 214 2.91 28.96 -22.40
N ASP A 215 4.17 28.48 -22.47
CA ASP A 215 4.48 27.23 -23.16
C ASP A 215 3.85 26.01 -22.48
N CYS A 216 3.89 25.94 -21.13
CA CYS A 216 3.25 24.84 -20.41
C CYS A 216 1.73 24.89 -20.52
N ARG A 217 1.15 26.11 -20.65
CA ARG A 217 -0.29 26.29 -20.89
C ARG A 217 -0.67 25.83 -22.28
N ALA A 218 0.11 26.16 -23.31
CA ALA A 218 -0.12 25.68 -24.67
C ALA A 218 -0.13 24.14 -24.75
N GLU A 219 0.88 23.47 -24.15
CA GLU A 219 0.91 22.00 -24.08
C GLU A 219 -0.28 21.42 -23.25
N TYR A 220 -0.72 22.13 -22.21
CA TYR A 220 -1.84 21.69 -21.36
C TYR A 220 -3.18 21.78 -22.09
N GLU A 221 -3.35 22.74 -23.00
CA GLU A 221 -4.58 23.01 -23.75
C GLU A 221 -4.63 22.30 -25.11
N ASP A 222 -3.51 21.78 -25.63
CA ASP A 222 -3.46 21.07 -26.89
C ASP A 222 -3.80 19.58 -26.76
N PRO A 223 -4.96 19.11 -27.31
CA PRO A 223 -5.33 17.70 -27.27
C PRO A 223 -4.34 16.75 -27.97
N ALA A 224 -3.49 17.26 -28.85
CA ALA A 224 -2.46 16.48 -29.53
C ALA A 224 -1.20 16.30 -28.66
N ASP A 225 -0.98 17.13 -27.64
CA ASP A 225 0.16 17.03 -26.75
C ASP A 225 -0.07 15.96 -25.66
N ARG A 226 0.99 15.20 -25.36
CA ARG A 226 0.99 14.19 -24.29
C ARG A 226 0.79 14.76 -22.88
N ARG A 227 0.77 16.07 -22.72
CA ARG A 227 0.49 16.82 -21.47
C ARG A 227 -0.88 17.46 -21.43
N PHE A 228 -1.72 17.18 -22.42
CA PHE A 228 -3.09 17.68 -22.42
C PHE A 228 -3.77 17.34 -21.09
N HIS A 229 -4.19 18.39 -20.36
CA HIS A 229 -4.79 18.28 -19.00
C HIS A 229 -3.91 17.53 -17.97
N ALA A 230 -2.59 17.44 -18.15
CA ALA A 230 -1.68 16.90 -17.15
C ALA A 230 -1.55 17.89 -15.97
N GLN A 231 -2.31 17.69 -14.90
CA GLN A 231 -2.38 18.61 -13.77
C GLN A 231 -1.02 18.94 -13.12
N PRO A 232 -0.04 17.99 -13.03
CA PRO A 232 1.27 18.30 -12.47
C PRO A 232 2.27 18.89 -13.50
N ILE A 233 1.82 19.26 -14.73
CA ILE A 233 2.70 19.83 -15.77
C ILE A 233 3.54 20.99 -15.22
N ALA A 234 4.84 20.99 -15.56
CA ALA A 234 5.76 22.05 -15.18
C ALA A 234 7.02 22.04 -16.08
N CYS A 235 7.78 23.12 -15.99
CA CYS A 235 9.13 23.24 -16.52
C CYS A 235 9.99 24.06 -15.55
N PRO A 236 11.31 24.21 -15.77
CA PRO A 236 12.18 24.98 -14.85
C PRO A 236 11.69 26.42 -14.61
N ALA A 237 11.04 27.05 -15.60
CA ALA A 237 10.54 28.41 -15.48
C ALA A 237 9.30 28.55 -14.58
N CYS A 238 8.44 27.52 -14.50
CA CYS A 238 7.14 27.64 -13.84
C CYS A 238 6.86 26.60 -12.75
N GLY A 239 7.70 25.57 -12.59
CA GLY A 239 7.45 24.48 -11.68
C GLY A 239 8.27 24.51 -10.40
N PRO A 240 8.22 23.43 -9.63
CA PRO A 240 8.96 23.25 -8.40
C PRO A 240 10.48 23.38 -8.59
N ARG A 241 11.14 23.81 -7.53
CA ARG A 241 12.60 23.94 -7.46
C ARG A 241 13.20 22.86 -6.58
N LEU A 242 14.41 22.47 -6.93
CA LEU A 242 15.24 21.54 -6.20
C LEU A 242 16.39 22.30 -5.50
N TRP A 243 16.75 21.91 -4.28
CA TRP A 243 17.94 22.40 -3.61
C TRP A 243 18.57 21.33 -2.72
N LEU A 244 19.86 21.51 -2.44
CA LEU A 244 20.63 20.70 -1.51
C LEU A 244 21.05 21.58 -0.31
N GLU A 245 20.81 21.08 0.89
CA GLU A 245 21.29 21.69 2.14
C GLU A 245 22.30 20.72 2.79
N ALA A 246 23.52 21.19 3.00
CA ALA A 246 24.60 20.46 3.69
C ALA A 246 25.48 21.43 4.46
N GLU A 247 25.76 21.19 5.75
CA GLU A 247 26.68 21.96 6.59
C GLU A 247 26.48 23.49 6.54
N GLY A 248 25.24 23.95 6.49
CA GLY A 248 24.88 25.35 6.34
C GLY A 248 25.01 25.90 4.91
N ILE A 249 25.41 25.08 3.95
CA ILE A 249 25.45 25.42 2.52
C ILE A 249 24.12 25.06 1.90
N CYS A 250 23.56 25.95 1.09
CA CYS A 250 22.37 25.68 0.30
C CYS A 250 22.67 25.94 -1.18
N LEU A 251 22.55 24.91 -2.02
CA LEU A 251 22.68 24.96 -3.48
C LEU A 251 21.30 24.82 -4.11
N VAL A 252 20.91 25.75 -4.99
CA VAL A 252 19.56 25.78 -5.61
C VAL A 252 19.66 25.61 -7.13
N ASP A 253 18.80 24.75 -7.69
CA ASP A 253 18.64 24.53 -9.13
C ASP A 253 17.77 25.64 -9.74
N GLY A 254 18.33 26.35 -10.72
CA GLY A 254 17.65 27.37 -11.52
C GLY A 254 17.60 28.78 -10.90
N PRO A 255 17.06 29.78 -11.65
CA PRO A 255 17.00 31.16 -11.19
C PRO A 255 16.06 31.31 -9.99
N VAL A 256 16.49 32.03 -8.97
CA VAL A 256 15.66 32.40 -7.82
C VAL A 256 14.52 33.30 -8.33
N ARG A 257 13.27 32.89 -8.16
CA ARG A 257 12.13 33.79 -8.43
C ARG A 257 12.15 34.94 -7.43
N ALA A 258 12.26 36.15 -7.96
CA ALA A 258 11.98 37.35 -7.20
C ALA A 258 10.48 37.34 -6.83
N GLU A 259 10.20 37.34 -5.57
CA GLU A 259 9.03 37.75 -4.80
C GLU A 259 8.72 36.71 -3.71
N GLY A 260 9.20 36.99 -2.51
CA GLY A 260 8.70 36.36 -1.28
C GLY A 260 9.34 35.05 -0.79
N ALA A 261 10.33 34.46 -1.48
CA ALA A 261 11.14 33.37 -0.94
C ALA A 261 12.56 33.88 -0.72
N GLU A 262 12.93 34.10 0.52
CA GLU A 262 14.33 34.36 0.90
C GLU A 262 15.21 33.19 0.44
N ALA A 263 15.96 33.42 -0.63
CA ALA A 263 17.11 32.56 -0.92
C ALA A 263 18.15 32.83 0.16
N PRO A 264 18.76 31.79 0.76
CA PRO A 264 19.86 32.00 1.69
C PRO A 264 20.95 32.84 1.03
N GLN A 265 21.37 33.94 1.70
CA GLN A 265 22.41 34.80 1.18
C GLN A 265 23.74 34.04 1.14
N GLY A 266 24.49 34.15 0.04
CA GLY A 266 25.87 33.68 -0.05
C GLY A 266 26.10 32.39 -0.83
N VAL A 267 25.11 31.89 -1.59
CA VAL A 267 25.27 30.63 -2.36
C VAL A 267 25.95 30.83 -3.70
N PRO A 268 27.03 30.07 -4.02
CA PRO A 268 27.61 30.07 -5.35
C PRO A 268 26.58 29.55 -6.39
N ARG A 269 26.29 30.35 -7.40
CA ARG A 269 25.27 30.03 -8.46
C ARG A 269 25.68 28.96 -9.48
N ALA A 270 26.77 28.23 -9.25
CA ALA A 270 27.45 27.47 -10.31
C ALA A 270 27.38 25.94 -10.19
N SER A 271 26.75 25.33 -9.17
CA SER A 271 26.74 23.88 -9.00
C SER A 271 25.33 23.29 -9.03
N ASP A 272 25.18 22.21 -9.80
CA ASP A 272 23.94 21.40 -9.86
C ASP A 272 23.73 20.67 -8.53
N PRO A 273 22.59 20.88 -7.80
CA PRO A 273 22.31 20.20 -6.54
C PRO A 273 22.37 18.67 -6.62
N VAL A 274 22.05 18.09 -7.79
CA VAL A 274 22.11 16.65 -8.01
C VAL A 274 23.54 16.16 -8.14
N ALA A 275 24.38 16.88 -8.87
CA ALA A 275 25.79 16.54 -8.99
C ALA A 275 26.50 16.62 -7.64
N GLU A 276 26.20 17.63 -6.84
CA GLU A 276 26.78 17.78 -5.50
C GLU A 276 26.25 16.71 -4.53
N ALA A 277 24.97 16.37 -4.60
CA ALA A 277 24.39 15.26 -3.85
C ALA A 277 25.09 13.92 -4.19
N ALA A 278 25.33 13.66 -5.48
CA ALA A 278 26.06 12.48 -5.95
C ALA A 278 27.50 12.46 -5.43
N ARG A 279 28.18 13.62 -5.40
CA ARG A 279 29.53 13.75 -4.84
C ARG A 279 29.57 13.43 -3.34
N LEU A 280 28.59 13.93 -2.56
CA LEU A 280 28.48 13.63 -1.12
C LEU A 280 28.23 12.14 -0.88
N LEU A 281 27.37 11.50 -1.69
CA LEU A 281 27.13 10.05 -1.63
C LEU A 281 28.42 9.27 -1.94
N ALA A 282 29.21 9.68 -2.95
CA ALA A 282 30.48 9.05 -3.32
C ALA A 282 31.55 9.20 -2.21
N GLN A 283 31.43 10.19 -1.34
CA GLN A 283 32.27 10.38 -0.17
C GLN A 283 31.76 9.61 1.07
N GLY A 284 30.76 8.73 0.90
CA GLY A 284 30.17 7.94 1.95
C GLY A 284 29.08 8.67 2.76
N GLY A 285 28.61 9.84 2.33
CA GLY A 285 27.56 10.59 3.00
C GLY A 285 26.20 9.88 2.99
N ILE A 286 25.34 10.25 3.93
CA ILE A 286 23.93 9.79 4.02
C ILE A 286 23.05 10.98 3.68
N LEU A 287 22.25 10.87 2.62
CA LEU A 287 21.33 11.93 2.18
C LEU A 287 19.90 11.64 2.57
N ALA A 288 19.16 12.70 2.97
CA ALA A 288 17.71 12.70 2.98
C ALA A 288 17.19 13.25 1.64
N VAL A 289 16.55 12.41 0.82
CA VAL A 289 16.06 12.77 -0.52
C VAL A 289 14.55 12.83 -0.51
N LYS A 290 13.94 13.96 -0.87
CA LYS A 290 12.49 14.14 -0.96
C LYS A 290 11.95 13.48 -2.22
N GLY A 291 11.14 12.41 -2.06
CA GLY A 291 10.50 11.66 -3.14
C GLY A 291 9.08 12.12 -3.49
N LEU A 292 8.21 11.18 -3.90
CA LEU A 292 6.78 11.42 -4.14
C LEU A 292 5.94 11.32 -2.87
N GLY A 293 6.06 10.22 -2.14
CA GLY A 293 5.25 9.92 -0.96
C GLY A 293 5.91 10.24 0.38
N GLY A 294 7.16 10.68 0.37
CA GLY A 294 7.95 11.01 1.55
C GLY A 294 9.43 11.14 1.24
N PHE A 295 10.22 11.36 2.27
CA PHE A 295 11.67 11.38 2.18
C PHE A 295 12.25 9.96 2.22
N HIS A 296 13.37 9.76 1.55
CA HIS A 296 14.21 8.57 1.64
C HIS A 296 15.55 8.91 2.25
N LEU A 297 16.16 7.96 2.97
CA LEU A 297 17.56 8.00 3.34
C LEU A 297 18.35 7.21 2.30
N ALA A 298 19.31 7.86 1.67
CA ALA A 298 20.15 7.30 0.62
C ALA A 298 21.61 7.24 1.06
N CYS A 299 22.32 6.16 0.72
CA CYS A 299 23.77 6.03 0.78
C CYS A 299 24.25 5.04 -0.27
N ASP A 300 25.56 4.99 -0.56
CA ASP A 300 26.13 3.98 -1.45
C ASP A 300 25.89 2.58 -0.89
N ALA A 301 25.24 1.72 -1.68
CA ALA A 301 24.95 0.34 -1.29
C ALA A 301 26.22 -0.55 -1.24
N ARG A 302 27.35 -0.08 -1.76
CA ARG A 302 28.64 -0.77 -1.81
C ARG A 302 29.55 -0.35 -0.64
N ASP A 303 29.26 0.79 0.01
CA ASP A 303 30.05 1.31 1.12
C ASP A 303 29.59 0.73 2.45
N ARG A 304 30.38 -0.22 2.98
CA ARG A 304 30.11 -0.89 4.26
C ARG A 304 30.04 0.08 5.44
N ASP A 305 30.86 1.11 5.46
CA ASP A 305 30.90 2.04 6.57
C ASP A 305 29.72 3.01 6.56
N ALA A 306 29.29 3.47 5.38
CA ALA A 306 28.06 4.23 5.23
C ALA A 306 26.83 3.41 5.66
N LEU A 307 26.77 2.14 5.28
CA LEU A 307 25.72 1.20 5.69
C LEU A 307 25.66 1.02 7.20
N ARG A 308 26.82 0.80 7.86
CA ARG A 308 26.91 0.67 9.32
C ARG A 308 26.47 1.95 10.03
N ARG A 309 26.92 3.12 9.56
CA ARG A 309 26.50 4.41 10.10
C ARG A 309 24.98 4.61 9.94
N LEU A 310 24.44 4.30 8.77
CA LEU A 310 22.98 4.39 8.54
C LEU A 310 22.20 3.47 9.47
N ARG A 311 22.63 2.20 9.66
CA ARG A 311 22.00 1.26 10.60
C ARG A 311 22.01 1.78 12.03
N LEU A 312 23.14 2.29 12.48
CA LEU A 312 23.33 2.83 13.83
C LEU A 312 22.43 4.06 14.04
N ARG A 313 22.52 5.06 13.16
CA ARG A 313 21.78 6.33 13.28
C ARG A 313 20.26 6.11 13.19
N LYS A 314 19.83 5.23 12.29
CA LYS A 314 18.40 4.88 12.11
C LYS A 314 17.89 3.89 13.18
N ARG A 315 18.76 3.30 14.00
CA ARG A 315 18.44 2.22 14.97
C ARG A 315 17.75 1.03 14.30
N ARG A 316 18.32 0.58 13.18
CA ARG A 316 17.77 -0.50 12.34
C ARG A 316 18.84 -1.59 12.16
N PRO A 317 19.10 -2.45 13.17
CA PRO A 317 20.25 -3.36 13.15
C PRO A 317 20.14 -4.45 12.08
N GLY A 318 18.98 -5.09 11.90
CA GLY A 318 18.84 -6.30 11.07
C GLY A 318 17.93 -6.14 9.84
N LYS A 319 16.89 -5.31 9.89
CA LYS A 319 15.88 -5.23 8.80
C LYS A 319 16.53 -4.85 7.46
N PRO A 320 16.31 -5.61 6.35
CA PRO A 320 16.88 -5.31 5.04
C PRO A 320 16.58 -3.89 4.55
N PHE A 321 17.53 -3.30 3.82
CA PHE A 321 17.34 -2.04 3.10
C PHE A 321 16.81 -2.30 1.69
N ALA A 322 15.91 -1.42 1.22
CA ALA A 322 15.57 -1.35 -0.19
C ALA A 322 16.68 -0.63 -0.97
N LEU A 323 16.91 -1.10 -2.18
CA LEU A 323 17.89 -0.56 -3.11
C LEU A 323 17.19 0.13 -4.28
N MET A 324 17.76 1.23 -4.75
CA MET A 324 17.41 1.84 -6.02
C MET A 324 18.54 1.60 -7.02
N ALA A 325 18.20 1.00 -8.16
CA ALA A 325 19.18 0.63 -9.18
C ALA A 325 18.54 0.71 -10.57
N THR A 326 19.35 0.97 -11.60
CA THR A 326 18.91 0.74 -12.99
C THR A 326 18.78 -0.76 -13.25
N GLU A 327 18.24 -1.14 -14.39
CA GLU A 327 18.08 -2.55 -14.75
C GLU A 327 19.45 -3.24 -14.95
N GLU A 328 20.42 -2.52 -15.48
CA GLU A 328 21.80 -2.98 -15.67
C GLU A 328 22.48 -3.20 -14.31
N MET A 329 22.42 -2.22 -13.41
CA MET A 329 22.94 -2.34 -12.04
C MET A 329 22.26 -3.48 -11.27
N ALA A 330 20.94 -3.66 -11.45
CA ALA A 330 20.21 -4.75 -10.81
C ALA A 330 20.70 -6.12 -11.30
N ALA A 331 21.03 -6.26 -12.59
CA ALA A 331 21.59 -7.49 -13.16
C ALA A 331 23.02 -7.79 -12.67
N GLU A 332 23.76 -6.76 -12.24
CA GLU A 332 25.09 -6.93 -11.66
C GLU A 332 25.03 -7.46 -10.21
N ILE A 333 24.10 -6.94 -9.39
CA ILE A 333 24.04 -7.25 -7.95
C ILE A 333 23.08 -8.39 -7.61
N ALA A 334 22.14 -8.70 -8.51
CA ALA A 334 21.11 -9.72 -8.32
C ALA A 334 20.93 -10.56 -9.58
N ASP A 335 20.07 -11.57 -9.50
CA ASP A 335 19.74 -12.49 -10.59
C ASP A 335 18.24 -12.40 -10.95
N PRO A 336 17.79 -11.27 -11.58
CA PRO A 336 16.40 -11.08 -11.93
C PRO A 336 16.00 -12.00 -13.09
N ALA A 337 15.01 -12.87 -12.87
CA ALA A 337 14.35 -13.58 -13.96
C ALA A 337 13.43 -12.64 -14.75
N GLU A 338 12.90 -13.10 -15.88
CA GLU A 338 12.05 -12.25 -16.73
C GLU A 338 10.81 -11.74 -16.00
N ALA A 339 10.16 -12.56 -15.18
CA ALA A 339 9.03 -12.13 -14.36
C ALA A 339 9.40 -11.00 -13.38
N ASP A 340 10.62 -11.04 -12.80
CA ASP A 340 11.13 -9.98 -11.92
C ASP A 340 11.39 -8.69 -12.73
N ARG A 341 11.94 -8.81 -13.96
CA ARG A 341 12.17 -7.67 -14.87
C ARG A 341 10.87 -6.99 -15.30
N VAL A 342 9.86 -7.79 -15.65
CA VAL A 342 8.51 -7.29 -15.96
C VAL A 342 7.96 -6.48 -14.79
N LEU A 343 8.07 -7.02 -13.57
CA LEU A 343 7.59 -6.33 -12.37
C LEU A 343 8.41 -5.07 -12.02
N LEU A 344 9.73 -5.10 -12.23
CA LEU A 344 10.59 -3.92 -12.08
C LEU A 344 10.24 -2.80 -13.08
N ARG A 345 9.74 -3.15 -14.28
CA ARG A 345 9.31 -2.19 -15.32
C ARG A 345 7.88 -1.68 -15.14
N ASP A 346 7.11 -2.25 -14.21
CA ASP A 346 5.74 -1.83 -13.94
C ASP A 346 5.69 -0.33 -13.60
N PRO A 347 4.71 0.43 -14.10
CA PRO A 347 4.54 1.87 -13.77
C PRO A 347 4.40 2.16 -12.27
N ALA A 348 3.99 1.20 -11.45
CA ALA A 348 4.00 1.32 -10.00
C ALA A 348 5.42 1.37 -9.42
N ALA A 349 6.43 0.86 -10.15
CA ALA A 349 7.82 0.75 -9.73
C ALA A 349 7.99 0.26 -8.28
N PRO A 350 7.46 -0.93 -7.94
CA PRO A 350 7.54 -1.45 -6.59
C PRO A 350 8.98 -1.83 -6.22
N VAL A 351 9.22 -2.03 -4.93
CA VAL A 351 10.38 -2.77 -4.46
C VAL A 351 10.15 -4.26 -4.76
N VAL A 352 10.92 -4.83 -5.66
CA VAL A 352 10.82 -6.24 -6.06
C VAL A 352 11.85 -7.06 -5.31
N LEU A 353 11.44 -8.17 -4.69
CA LEU A 353 12.35 -9.11 -4.04
C LEU A 353 13.00 -10.01 -5.08
N VAL A 354 14.31 -9.88 -5.25
CA VAL A 354 15.11 -10.60 -6.26
C VAL A 354 16.27 -11.33 -5.57
N ARG A 355 16.65 -12.51 -6.04
CA ARG A 355 17.81 -13.25 -5.52
C ARG A 355 19.09 -12.43 -5.70
N GLY A 356 19.84 -12.20 -4.62
CA GLY A 356 21.12 -11.51 -4.63
C GLY A 356 22.26 -12.40 -5.12
N ARG A 357 23.29 -11.77 -5.72
CA ARG A 357 24.51 -12.47 -6.16
C ARG A 357 25.66 -12.42 -5.14
N GLY A 358 25.41 -11.93 -3.92
CA GLY A 358 26.46 -11.81 -2.89
C GLY A 358 27.53 -10.76 -3.21
N ARG A 359 27.25 -9.79 -4.10
CA ARG A 359 28.20 -8.76 -4.51
C ARG A 359 28.17 -7.49 -3.65
N LEU A 360 27.16 -7.34 -2.82
CA LEU A 360 27.03 -6.23 -1.89
C LEU A 360 27.42 -6.64 -0.47
N PRO A 361 27.81 -5.69 0.38
CA PRO A 361 28.04 -5.95 1.80
C PRO A 361 26.83 -6.58 2.47
N GLU A 362 27.05 -7.49 3.39
CA GLU A 362 25.99 -8.17 4.15
C GLU A 362 25.09 -7.16 4.89
N GLU A 363 25.66 -6.03 5.25
CA GLU A 363 24.95 -4.92 5.89
C GLU A 363 23.79 -4.36 5.06
N VAL A 364 23.63 -4.68 3.78
CA VAL A 364 22.46 -4.33 2.98
C VAL A 364 21.25 -5.16 3.40
N ALA A 365 21.41 -6.48 3.57
CA ALA A 365 20.34 -7.41 3.89
C ALA A 365 20.85 -8.57 4.77
N PRO A 366 21.15 -8.31 6.07
CA PRO A 366 21.80 -9.29 6.95
C PRO A 366 21.04 -10.60 7.04
N GLY A 367 21.72 -11.71 6.71
CA GLY A 367 21.16 -13.04 6.77
C GLY A 367 20.12 -13.37 5.69
N MET A 368 19.99 -12.53 4.63
CA MET A 368 19.04 -12.73 3.55
C MET A 368 19.75 -13.12 2.24
N THR A 369 19.10 -13.97 1.46
CA THR A 369 19.54 -14.32 0.09
C THR A 369 18.86 -13.45 -0.98
N THR A 370 17.88 -12.66 -0.60
CA THR A 370 17.15 -11.76 -1.51
C THR A 370 17.44 -10.30 -1.21
N LEU A 371 17.45 -9.49 -2.26
CA LEU A 371 17.55 -8.02 -2.23
C LEU A 371 16.21 -7.42 -2.65
N GLY A 372 15.77 -6.38 -1.96
CA GLY A 372 14.63 -5.56 -2.39
C GLY A 372 15.11 -4.46 -3.33
N ILE A 373 14.79 -4.54 -4.62
CA ILE A 373 15.27 -3.62 -5.64
C ILE A 373 14.09 -2.88 -6.26
N MET A 374 14.19 -1.55 -6.39
CA MET A 374 13.28 -0.73 -7.18
C MET A 374 14.04 0.09 -8.22
N ARG A 375 13.38 0.39 -9.33
CA ARG A 375 13.93 1.31 -10.34
C ARG A 375 13.74 2.76 -9.90
N PRO A 376 14.58 3.69 -10.39
CA PRO A 376 14.27 5.11 -10.31
C PRO A 376 12.87 5.38 -10.86
N TYR A 377 12.02 6.10 -10.09
CA TYR A 377 10.62 6.32 -10.47
C TYR A 377 10.24 7.80 -10.58
N THR A 378 11.16 8.69 -10.22
CA THR A 378 11.00 10.14 -10.47
C THR A 378 12.14 10.64 -11.37
N PRO A 379 11.96 11.75 -12.09
CA PRO A 379 13.06 12.40 -12.81
C PRO A 379 14.26 12.70 -11.90
N LEU A 380 14.00 13.11 -10.66
CA LEU A 380 15.04 13.34 -9.66
C LEU A 380 15.86 12.07 -9.38
N HIS A 381 15.19 10.94 -9.18
CA HIS A 381 15.86 9.67 -8.92
C HIS A 381 16.71 9.20 -10.11
N HIS A 382 16.20 9.37 -11.35
CA HIS A 382 16.98 9.06 -12.55
C HIS A 382 18.25 9.92 -12.62
N ARG A 383 18.12 11.23 -12.44
CA ARG A 383 19.29 12.13 -12.41
C ARG A 383 20.31 11.76 -11.33
N LEU A 384 19.82 11.46 -10.12
CA LEU A 384 20.68 11.13 -8.98
C LEU A 384 21.45 9.82 -9.22
N ILE A 385 20.77 8.76 -9.68
CA ILE A 385 21.37 7.46 -9.98
C ILE A 385 22.37 7.58 -11.13
N GLU A 386 22.04 8.34 -12.17
CA GLU A 386 22.91 8.59 -13.32
C GLU A 386 24.17 9.38 -12.94
N ALA A 387 24.02 10.42 -12.11
CA ALA A 387 25.13 11.22 -11.61
C ALA A 387 26.03 10.45 -10.64
N PHE A 388 25.47 9.56 -9.82
CA PHE A 388 26.21 8.75 -8.86
C PHE A 388 26.91 7.55 -9.49
N GLY A 389 26.28 6.93 -10.49
CA GLY A 389 26.85 5.79 -11.22
C GLY A 389 26.89 4.47 -10.45
N GLY A 390 25.99 4.23 -9.51
CA GLY A 390 25.94 2.98 -8.74
C GLY A 390 24.60 2.76 -8.02
N PRO A 391 24.38 1.56 -7.45
CA PRO A 391 23.19 1.27 -6.68
C PRO A 391 23.21 2.04 -5.35
N LEU A 392 22.08 2.65 -5.00
CA LEU A 392 21.90 3.35 -3.74
C LEU A 392 20.97 2.55 -2.81
N VAL A 393 21.28 2.50 -1.52
CA VAL A 393 20.26 2.30 -0.52
C VAL A 393 19.24 3.43 -0.67
N MET A 394 17.94 3.07 -0.63
CA MET A 394 16.85 4.03 -0.69
C MET A 394 15.75 3.56 0.28
N THR A 395 15.94 3.85 1.56
CA THR A 395 15.01 3.42 2.61
C THR A 395 14.15 4.58 3.07
N SER A 396 12.93 4.33 3.56
CA SER A 396 12.06 5.37 4.11
C SER A 396 12.79 6.24 5.14
N ALA A 397 12.63 7.55 5.05
CA ALA A 397 13.25 8.47 6.02
C ALA A 397 12.32 8.65 7.23
N ASN A 398 12.64 7.92 8.29
CA ASN A 398 11.96 7.93 9.58
C ASN A 398 12.87 7.32 10.65
N ARG A 399 12.58 7.57 11.89
CA ARG A 399 13.07 6.70 12.98
C ARG A 399 12.36 5.36 12.90
N SER A 400 13.02 4.29 13.36
CA SER A 400 12.40 2.95 13.34
C SER A 400 11.07 2.95 14.08
N GLY A 401 10.00 2.46 13.42
CA GLY A 401 8.63 2.46 13.95
C GLY A 401 7.77 3.68 13.59
N ALA A 402 8.38 4.86 13.44
CA ALA A 402 7.66 6.08 13.06
C ALA A 402 7.24 6.07 11.58
N PRO A 403 6.22 6.84 11.19
CA PRO A 403 5.85 7.03 9.78
C PRO A 403 6.93 7.83 9.03
N GLN A 404 6.97 7.67 7.69
CA GLN A 404 7.90 8.37 6.82
C GLN A 404 7.68 9.90 6.84
N VAL A 405 8.74 10.69 6.93
CA VAL A 405 8.70 12.16 6.93
C VAL A 405 8.28 12.70 5.56
N ILE A 406 7.42 13.72 5.53
CA ILE A 406 6.93 14.35 4.29
C ILE A 406 7.20 15.87 4.21
N GLY A 407 7.32 16.56 5.34
CA GLY A 407 7.55 18.00 5.43
C GLY A 407 9.03 18.38 5.44
N ASN A 408 9.40 19.49 4.78
CA ASN A 408 10.80 19.94 4.77
C ASN A 408 11.28 20.36 6.17
N GLY A 409 10.43 21.06 6.95
CA GLY A 409 10.73 21.43 8.34
C GLY A 409 10.84 20.22 9.26
N GLU A 410 9.91 19.26 9.11
CA GLU A 410 9.92 17.98 9.80
C GLU A 410 11.21 17.19 9.50
N ALA A 411 11.63 17.15 8.21
CA ALA A 411 12.85 16.48 7.80
C ALA A 411 14.10 17.04 8.49
N ARG A 412 14.23 18.38 8.55
CA ARG A 412 15.34 19.02 9.26
C ARG A 412 15.33 18.68 10.75
N ALA A 413 14.16 18.66 11.38
CA ALA A 413 14.04 18.37 12.82
C ALA A 413 14.31 16.90 13.16
N GLU A 414 13.69 15.97 12.41
CA GLU A 414 13.72 14.54 12.78
C GLU A 414 14.91 13.78 12.20
N LEU A 415 15.46 14.22 11.05
CA LEU A 415 16.51 13.51 10.34
C LEU A 415 17.90 14.12 10.50
N ALA A 416 18.06 15.27 11.19
CA ALA A 416 19.36 15.94 11.40
C ALA A 416 20.42 15.02 12.03
N GLY A 417 20.02 14.09 12.91
CA GLY A 417 20.95 13.12 13.53
C GLY A 417 21.20 11.87 12.66
N ILE A 418 20.56 11.76 11.47
CA ILE A 418 20.64 10.59 10.60
C ILE A 418 21.29 10.96 9.26
N ALA A 419 20.79 12.01 8.59
CA ALA A 419 21.30 12.47 7.30
C ALA A 419 22.40 13.51 7.47
N ASP A 420 23.38 13.47 6.57
CA ASP A 420 24.47 14.45 6.49
C ASP A 420 24.08 15.63 5.58
N ALA A 421 23.13 15.42 4.66
CA ALA A 421 22.59 16.44 3.76
C ALA A 421 21.15 16.16 3.35
N PHE A 422 20.46 17.19 2.81
CA PHE A 422 19.04 17.15 2.46
C PHE A 422 18.85 17.63 1.03
N LEU A 423 18.43 16.74 0.12
CA LEU A 423 18.04 17.07 -1.24
C LEU A 423 16.52 17.25 -1.27
N MET A 424 16.07 18.51 -1.28
CA MET A 424 14.69 18.91 -1.05
C MET A 424 14.10 19.70 -2.22
N HIS A 425 12.78 19.81 -2.21
CA HIS A 425 12.01 20.62 -3.16
C HIS A 425 10.80 21.27 -2.49
N ASP A 426 10.26 22.33 -3.11
CA ASP A 426 9.14 23.14 -2.62
C ASP A 426 7.76 22.58 -2.95
N ARG A 427 7.62 21.54 -3.79
CA ARG A 427 6.34 20.86 -3.97
C ARG A 427 5.96 20.10 -2.71
N ALA A 428 4.82 20.46 -2.10
CA ALA A 428 4.33 19.75 -0.92
C ALA A 428 3.90 18.32 -1.26
N ILE A 429 4.18 17.39 -0.36
CA ILE A 429 3.61 16.04 -0.32
C ILE A 429 2.34 16.14 0.53
N VAL A 430 1.18 15.88 -0.06
CA VAL A 430 -0.12 15.97 0.63
C VAL A 430 -0.40 14.70 1.41
N ARG A 431 -0.09 13.54 0.81
CA ARG A 431 -0.31 12.22 1.42
C ARG A 431 0.99 11.44 1.51
N ARG A 432 1.26 10.97 2.72
CA ARG A 432 2.34 10.03 2.98
C ARG A 432 2.06 8.71 2.28
N LEU A 433 3.08 8.14 1.66
CA LEU A 433 2.92 6.90 0.91
C LEU A 433 4.24 6.14 0.86
N ASP A 434 4.29 5.00 1.55
CA ASP A 434 5.44 4.09 1.50
C ASP A 434 5.60 3.47 0.10
N ASP A 435 6.73 2.81 -0.15
CA ASP A 435 6.92 2.02 -1.37
C ASP A 435 6.17 0.68 -1.26
N SER A 436 5.51 0.27 -2.35
CA SER A 436 4.99 -1.09 -2.49
C SER A 436 6.13 -2.09 -2.48
N VAL A 437 5.89 -3.29 -1.92
CA VAL A 437 6.85 -4.40 -1.93
C VAL A 437 6.17 -5.61 -2.55
N GLU A 438 6.80 -6.17 -3.56
CA GLU A 438 6.21 -7.24 -4.36
C GLU A 438 7.24 -8.33 -4.66
N ARG A 439 6.75 -9.51 -4.94
CA ARG A 439 7.51 -10.66 -5.39
C ARG A 439 6.88 -11.24 -6.65
N ALA A 440 7.69 -11.56 -7.64
CA ALA A 440 7.21 -12.12 -8.90
C ALA A 440 7.04 -13.65 -8.85
N ARG A 441 7.78 -14.36 -7.99
CA ARG A 441 7.80 -15.84 -7.94
C ARG A 441 7.86 -16.39 -6.52
N PRO A 442 6.85 -17.07 -6.02
CA PRO A 442 5.45 -17.01 -6.47
C PRO A 442 4.92 -15.57 -6.41
N PRO A 443 4.05 -15.16 -7.36
CA PRO A 443 3.61 -13.77 -7.43
C PRO A 443 2.79 -13.38 -6.19
N MET A 444 3.14 -12.23 -5.58
CA MET A 444 2.44 -11.72 -4.40
C MET A 444 2.78 -10.25 -4.12
N VAL A 445 1.77 -9.45 -3.79
CA VAL A 445 1.95 -8.14 -3.16
C VAL A 445 2.17 -8.35 -1.66
N LEU A 446 3.35 -7.98 -1.15
CA LEU A 446 3.72 -8.11 0.27
C LEU A 446 3.35 -6.85 1.07
N ARG A 447 3.40 -5.70 0.41
CA ARG A 447 2.95 -4.40 0.92
C ARG A 447 2.30 -3.62 -0.21
N ARG A 448 1.06 -3.18 -0.01
CA ARG A 448 0.33 -2.33 -0.95
C ARG A 448 0.49 -0.86 -0.55
N ALA A 449 1.13 -0.06 -1.41
CA ALA A 449 1.41 1.34 -1.15
C ALA A 449 1.58 2.12 -2.47
N ARG A 450 2.65 2.90 -2.68
CA ARG A 450 2.90 3.71 -3.87
C ARG A 450 2.73 2.90 -5.17
N GLY A 451 2.02 3.50 -6.12
CA GLY A 451 1.75 2.92 -7.43
C GLY A 451 0.60 1.89 -7.46
N ARG A 452 0.21 1.33 -6.29
CA ARG A 452 -0.93 0.41 -6.15
C ARG A 452 -2.11 1.06 -5.45
N ALA A 453 -1.88 1.80 -4.39
CA ALA A 453 -2.90 2.59 -3.70
C ALA A 453 -3.01 3.99 -4.33
N PRO A 454 -4.20 4.55 -4.41
CA PRO A 454 -5.51 4.09 -3.97
C PRO A 454 -6.32 3.35 -5.06
N GLY A 455 -5.68 2.58 -5.92
CA GLY A 455 -6.37 1.82 -6.96
C GLY A 455 -7.50 0.96 -6.36
N THR A 456 -8.69 1.00 -6.96
CA THR A 456 -9.83 0.20 -6.53
C THR A 456 -9.67 -1.26 -6.96
N LEU A 457 -10.27 -2.15 -6.17
CA LEU A 457 -10.40 -3.57 -6.45
C LEU A 457 -11.85 -3.87 -6.82
N PRO A 458 -12.12 -4.65 -7.88
CA PRO A 458 -13.48 -5.11 -8.15
C PRO A 458 -13.94 -6.02 -7.01
N LEU A 459 -15.22 -5.98 -6.67
CA LEU A 459 -15.81 -6.96 -5.75
C LEU A 459 -16.16 -8.23 -6.51
N PRO A 460 -16.16 -9.40 -5.84
CA PRO A 460 -16.64 -10.65 -6.41
C PRO A 460 -18.09 -10.57 -6.85
N GLU A 461 -18.48 -11.49 -7.74
CA GLU A 461 -19.88 -11.66 -8.14
C GLU A 461 -20.78 -11.87 -6.91
N GLY A 462 -21.95 -11.27 -6.90
CA GLY A 462 -22.88 -11.26 -5.78
C GLY A 462 -22.77 -10.05 -4.86
N PHE A 463 -21.64 -9.31 -4.86
CA PHE A 463 -21.46 -8.11 -4.03
C PHE A 463 -21.90 -6.80 -4.71
N GLY A 464 -22.54 -6.83 -5.85
CA GLY A 464 -22.96 -5.63 -6.59
C GLY A 464 -23.88 -4.68 -5.81
N ARG A 465 -24.62 -5.20 -4.82
CA ARG A 465 -25.51 -4.45 -3.91
C ARG A 465 -24.96 -4.37 -2.48
N ALA A 466 -23.65 -4.60 -2.30
CA ALA A 466 -23.04 -4.50 -0.98
C ALA A 466 -23.28 -3.12 -0.37
N PRO A 467 -23.63 -3.04 0.93
CA PRO A 467 -23.78 -1.79 1.64
C PRO A 467 -22.44 -1.05 1.72
N ARG A 468 -22.47 0.23 2.09
CA ARG A 468 -21.25 1.03 2.26
C ARG A 468 -20.60 0.68 3.59
N VAL A 469 -19.48 -0.06 3.51
CA VAL A 469 -18.72 -0.51 4.67
C VAL A 469 -17.43 0.27 4.79
N LEU A 470 -17.08 0.68 6.02
CA LEU A 470 -15.73 1.08 6.39
C LEU A 470 -15.12 -0.02 7.25
N ALA A 471 -14.02 -0.64 6.82
CA ALA A 471 -13.28 -1.63 7.61
C ALA A 471 -11.93 -1.07 8.03
N LEU A 472 -11.52 -1.34 9.27
CA LEU A 472 -10.39 -0.69 9.92
C LEU A 472 -9.12 -1.54 10.04
N GLY A 473 -9.19 -2.83 9.64
CA GLY A 473 -8.02 -3.72 9.62
C GLY A 473 -7.56 -4.16 11.00
N GLY A 474 -6.27 -4.49 11.10
CA GLY A 474 -5.61 -4.95 12.33
C GLY A 474 -4.79 -3.87 13.01
N GLN A 475 -4.04 -4.28 14.05
CA GLN A 475 -3.15 -3.41 14.83
C GLN A 475 -1.84 -3.14 14.09
N MET A 476 -1.25 -4.17 13.48
CA MET A 476 0.01 -4.10 12.75
C MET A 476 -0.25 -4.05 11.24
N LYS A 477 0.66 -3.44 10.47
CA LYS A 477 0.51 -3.28 9.01
C LYS A 477 -0.85 -2.72 8.61
N ALA A 478 -1.40 -1.84 9.45
CA ALA A 478 -2.76 -1.32 9.34
C ALA A 478 -3.06 -0.78 7.94
N ALA A 479 -4.26 -1.05 7.48
CA ALA A 479 -4.89 -0.49 6.29
C ALA A 479 -6.39 -0.37 6.55
N ILE A 480 -7.07 0.54 5.83
CA ILE A 480 -8.52 0.64 5.86
C ILE A 480 -9.11 0.23 4.51
N CYS A 481 -10.34 -0.24 4.51
CA CYS A 481 -11.07 -0.56 3.30
C CYS A 481 -12.43 0.12 3.26
N LEU A 482 -12.74 0.76 2.15
CA LEU A 482 -14.04 1.35 1.85
C LEU A 482 -14.73 0.51 0.78
N VAL A 483 -15.94 0.04 1.04
CA VAL A 483 -16.79 -0.63 0.04
C VAL A 483 -17.88 0.31 -0.43
N LYS A 484 -17.96 0.52 -1.74
CA LYS A 484 -18.96 1.37 -2.37
C LYS A 484 -19.14 0.98 -3.84
N ASP A 485 -20.38 0.95 -4.31
CA ASP A 485 -20.77 0.81 -5.73
C ASP A 485 -20.06 -0.37 -6.44
N GLY A 486 -20.04 -1.56 -5.82
CA GLY A 486 -19.44 -2.77 -6.37
C GLY A 486 -17.90 -2.78 -6.41
N GLN A 487 -17.26 -1.89 -5.67
CA GLN A 487 -15.81 -1.73 -5.59
C GLN A 487 -15.33 -1.71 -4.14
N ALA A 488 -14.12 -2.21 -3.91
CA ALA A 488 -13.38 -1.98 -2.68
C ALA A 488 -12.21 -1.05 -2.93
N LEU A 489 -12.05 -0.07 -2.05
CA LEU A 489 -10.87 0.77 -2.00
C LEU A 489 -10.06 0.39 -0.78
N LEU A 490 -9.00 -0.40 -0.99
CA LEU A 490 -8.03 -0.73 0.05
C LEU A 490 -6.96 0.35 0.09
N SER A 491 -6.77 0.98 1.26
CA SER A 491 -5.79 2.04 1.43
C SER A 491 -4.35 1.55 1.26
N HIS A 492 -3.42 2.47 1.34
CA HIS A 492 -2.02 2.15 1.49
C HIS A 492 -1.71 1.66 2.91
N HIS A 493 -0.54 1.06 3.09
CA HIS A 493 0.02 0.69 4.38
C HIS A 493 0.14 1.91 5.32
N LEU A 494 -0.44 1.82 6.51
CA LEU A 494 -0.49 2.89 7.52
C LEU A 494 0.42 2.66 8.72
N GLY A 495 1.11 1.51 8.76
CA GLY A 495 2.10 1.20 9.79
C GLY A 495 1.54 0.42 10.98
N ASP A 496 2.23 0.54 12.12
CA ASP A 496 1.89 -0.09 13.38
C ASP A 496 1.18 0.93 14.28
N LEU A 497 -0.03 0.61 14.73
CA LEU A 497 -0.88 1.54 15.48
C LEU A 497 -0.48 1.70 16.94
N ASP A 498 0.49 0.92 17.44
CA ASP A 498 1.07 1.15 18.78
C ASP A 498 1.89 2.44 18.82
N GLU A 499 2.43 2.86 17.67
CA GLU A 499 3.13 4.12 17.52
C GLU A 499 2.12 5.29 17.40
N ALA A 500 2.25 6.29 18.26
CA ALA A 500 1.30 7.42 18.33
C ALA A 500 1.17 8.16 16.99
N GLN A 501 2.29 8.43 16.28
CA GLN A 501 2.28 9.10 14.99
C GLN A 501 1.61 8.25 13.90
N SER A 502 1.75 6.92 13.95
CA SER A 502 1.06 6.00 13.03
C SER A 502 -0.44 6.00 13.28
N PHE A 503 -0.87 6.02 14.55
CA PHE A 503 -2.28 6.09 14.91
C PHE A 503 -2.92 7.42 14.49
N GLU A 504 -2.20 8.55 14.63
CA GLU A 504 -2.65 9.83 14.09
C GLU A 504 -2.79 9.79 12.56
N ALA A 505 -1.81 9.22 11.87
CA ALA A 505 -1.84 9.06 10.41
C ALA A 505 -3.01 8.17 9.97
N PHE A 506 -3.29 7.09 10.72
CA PHE A 506 -4.43 6.20 10.52
C PHE A 506 -5.77 6.94 10.69
N THR A 507 -5.93 7.67 11.77
CA THR A 507 -7.16 8.44 12.05
C THR A 507 -7.41 9.49 10.97
N ARG A 508 -6.35 10.17 10.54
CA ARG A 508 -6.37 11.15 9.45
C ARG A 508 -6.72 10.50 8.12
N ALA A 509 -6.18 9.30 7.85
CA ALA A 509 -6.46 8.55 6.63
C ALA A 509 -7.93 8.13 6.54
N ILE A 510 -8.60 7.77 7.64
CA ILE A 510 -10.03 7.45 7.66
C ILE A 510 -10.84 8.64 7.16
N ALA A 511 -10.63 9.82 7.75
CA ALA A 511 -11.36 11.03 7.39
C ALA A 511 -11.05 11.47 5.95
N ASP A 512 -9.77 11.44 5.56
CA ASP A 512 -9.32 11.83 4.23
C ASP A 512 -9.87 10.94 3.12
N HIS A 513 -9.86 9.62 3.31
CA HIS A 513 -10.42 8.69 2.32
C HIS A 513 -11.95 8.81 2.25
N ALA A 514 -12.64 8.94 3.38
CA ALA A 514 -14.08 9.15 3.39
C ALA A 514 -14.47 10.41 2.63
N ALA A 515 -13.77 11.52 2.84
CA ALA A 515 -14.00 12.78 2.13
C ALA A 515 -13.62 12.67 0.65
N LEU A 516 -12.46 12.10 0.33
CA LEU A 516 -11.94 12.02 -1.03
C LEU A 516 -12.82 11.14 -1.94
N PHE A 517 -13.41 10.07 -1.41
CA PHE A 517 -14.24 9.12 -2.17
C PHE A 517 -15.74 9.32 -1.96
N ASP A 518 -16.13 10.42 -1.29
CA ASP A 518 -17.55 10.66 -0.91
C ASP A 518 -18.18 9.40 -0.32
N HIS A 519 -17.51 8.82 0.67
CA HIS A 519 -17.94 7.61 1.34
C HIS A 519 -18.60 7.92 2.67
N ARG A 520 -19.86 7.50 2.82
CA ARG A 520 -20.62 7.57 4.07
C ARG A 520 -20.92 6.14 4.48
N ALA A 521 -20.16 5.63 5.43
CA ALA A 521 -20.33 4.27 5.91
C ALA A 521 -21.69 4.09 6.59
N GLU A 522 -22.37 2.97 6.28
CA GLU A 522 -23.59 2.55 6.96
C GLU A 522 -23.23 1.83 8.26
N PHE A 523 -22.10 1.13 8.28
CA PHE A 523 -21.54 0.50 9.47
C PHE A 523 -20.02 0.35 9.33
N VAL A 524 -19.35 0.06 10.45
CA VAL A 524 -17.92 -0.13 10.53
C VAL A 524 -17.60 -1.59 10.87
N ALA A 525 -16.64 -2.18 10.12
CA ALA A 525 -16.11 -3.51 10.40
C ALA A 525 -14.77 -3.40 11.12
N VAL A 526 -14.61 -4.17 12.20
CA VAL A 526 -13.43 -4.18 13.06
C VAL A 526 -13.00 -5.60 13.40
N ASP A 527 -11.77 -5.75 13.89
CA ASP A 527 -11.28 -7.02 14.42
C ASP A 527 -12.01 -7.39 15.72
N LEU A 528 -12.13 -8.69 15.97
CA LEU A 528 -12.70 -9.23 17.21
C LEU A 528 -11.86 -8.82 18.45
N HIS A 529 -10.55 -8.53 18.27
CA HIS A 529 -9.65 -8.22 19.38
C HIS A 529 -9.99 -6.87 20.03
N PRO A 530 -10.44 -6.84 21.30
CA PRO A 530 -10.96 -5.64 21.95
C PRO A 530 -9.88 -4.58 22.23
N GLY A 531 -8.64 -5.00 22.37
CA GLY A 531 -7.49 -4.13 22.68
C GLY A 531 -6.83 -3.51 21.46
N TYR A 532 -7.27 -3.80 20.23
CA TYR A 532 -6.71 -3.13 19.05
C TYR A 532 -7.20 -1.68 18.96
N ARG A 533 -6.29 -0.75 18.71
CA ARG A 533 -6.65 0.67 18.53
C ARG A 533 -7.59 0.90 17.36
N ALA A 534 -7.47 0.08 16.30
CA ALA A 534 -8.40 0.09 15.17
C ALA A 534 -9.82 -0.28 15.63
N THR A 535 -9.97 -1.33 16.45
CA THR A 535 -11.26 -1.76 17.02
C THR A 535 -11.86 -0.67 17.93
N GLU A 536 -11.04 -0.11 18.81
CA GLU A 536 -11.48 0.98 19.70
C GLU A 536 -11.91 2.24 18.91
N ALA A 537 -11.15 2.61 17.85
CA ALA A 537 -11.51 3.71 16.96
C ALA A 537 -12.88 3.47 16.28
N GLY A 538 -13.11 2.26 15.77
CA GLY A 538 -14.39 1.89 15.15
C GLY A 538 -15.58 1.97 16.11
N ARG A 539 -15.43 1.44 17.31
CA ARG A 539 -16.47 1.52 18.34
C ARG A 539 -16.84 2.95 18.75
N ARG A 540 -15.91 3.90 18.61
CA ARG A 540 -16.12 5.33 18.91
C ARG A 540 -16.77 6.13 17.78
N MET A 541 -16.97 5.55 16.60
CA MET A 541 -17.52 6.28 15.42
C MET A 541 -19.04 6.53 15.52
N GLY A 542 -19.74 5.91 16.45
CA GLY A 542 -21.20 6.05 16.56
C GLY A 542 -21.99 5.35 15.45
N LEU A 543 -21.34 4.46 14.69
CA LEU A 543 -21.95 3.62 13.66
C LEU A 543 -22.21 2.20 14.21
N PRO A 544 -23.14 1.44 13.63
CA PRO A 544 -23.25 0.00 13.91
C PRO A 544 -21.90 -0.68 13.67
N VAL A 545 -21.47 -1.56 14.57
CA VAL A 545 -20.18 -2.23 14.54
C VAL A 545 -20.37 -3.70 14.16
N ALA A 546 -19.65 -4.14 13.13
CA ALA A 546 -19.54 -5.55 12.74
C ALA A 546 -18.17 -6.08 13.21
N GLU A 547 -18.16 -6.95 14.21
CA GLU A 547 -16.94 -7.61 14.66
C GLU A 547 -16.65 -8.84 13.81
N VAL A 548 -15.43 -8.94 13.28
CA VAL A 548 -14.98 -10.01 12.39
C VAL A 548 -13.79 -10.74 13.01
N GLN A 549 -13.88 -12.07 13.10
CA GLN A 549 -12.79 -12.90 13.58
C GLN A 549 -11.60 -12.78 12.62
N HIS A 550 -10.40 -12.59 13.16
CA HIS A 550 -9.16 -12.28 12.45
C HIS A 550 -8.86 -13.23 11.27
N HIS A 551 -8.87 -14.53 11.53
CA HIS A 551 -8.52 -15.55 10.51
C HIS A 551 -9.65 -15.75 9.48
N HIS A 552 -10.91 -15.47 9.85
CA HIS A 552 -12.01 -15.38 8.88
C HIS A 552 -11.81 -14.19 7.93
N ALA A 553 -11.34 -13.06 8.45
CA ALA A 553 -11.02 -11.91 7.61
C ALA A 553 -9.85 -12.22 6.65
N HIS A 554 -8.80 -12.95 7.09
CA HIS A 554 -7.74 -13.41 6.19
C HIS A 554 -8.29 -14.31 5.07
N LEU A 555 -9.14 -15.29 5.40
CA LEU A 555 -9.77 -16.15 4.40
C LEU A 555 -10.59 -15.33 3.41
N ALA A 556 -11.48 -14.46 3.91
CA ALA A 556 -12.33 -13.62 3.07
C ALA A 556 -11.53 -12.63 2.21
N ALA A 557 -10.39 -12.13 2.69
CA ALA A 557 -9.48 -11.29 1.89
C ALA A 557 -8.90 -12.06 0.70
N CYS A 558 -8.52 -13.32 0.90
CA CYS A 558 -8.05 -14.21 -0.18
C CYS A 558 -9.15 -14.51 -1.19
N LEU A 559 -10.36 -14.85 -0.71
CA LEU A 559 -11.53 -15.07 -1.56
C LEU A 559 -11.83 -13.81 -2.40
N GLY A 560 -11.81 -12.64 -1.77
CA GLY A 560 -12.05 -11.35 -2.43
C GLY A 560 -11.03 -11.02 -3.49
N ASP A 561 -9.74 -11.22 -3.22
CA ASP A 561 -8.65 -11.00 -4.17
C ASP A 561 -8.68 -11.98 -5.36
N ALA A 562 -9.15 -13.21 -5.11
CA ALA A 562 -9.37 -14.23 -6.13
C ALA A 562 -10.71 -14.06 -6.88
N LEU A 563 -11.53 -13.08 -6.52
CA LEU A 563 -12.88 -12.86 -7.07
C LEU A 563 -13.82 -14.08 -6.92
N TRP A 564 -13.68 -14.80 -5.79
CA TRP A 564 -14.56 -15.95 -5.51
C TRP A 564 -16.00 -15.49 -5.35
N PRO A 565 -16.98 -16.06 -6.10
CA PRO A 565 -18.36 -15.57 -6.04
C PRO A 565 -18.99 -15.71 -4.64
N LEU A 566 -19.86 -14.76 -4.24
CA LEU A 566 -20.56 -14.81 -2.95
C LEU A 566 -21.43 -16.07 -2.80
N GLY A 567 -22.02 -16.53 -3.90
CA GLY A 567 -22.88 -17.71 -3.94
C GLY A 567 -22.16 -19.03 -4.19
N ALA A 568 -20.83 -19.03 -4.35
CA ALA A 568 -20.05 -20.25 -4.52
C ALA A 568 -19.91 -21.05 -3.21
N GLY A 569 -19.55 -22.33 -3.32
CA GLY A 569 -19.43 -23.23 -2.19
C GLY A 569 -18.28 -22.91 -1.24
N PRO A 570 -18.20 -23.65 -0.11
CA PRO A 570 -17.17 -23.44 0.91
C PRO A 570 -15.76 -23.69 0.37
N VAL A 571 -14.79 -23.01 0.95
CA VAL A 571 -13.34 -23.12 0.65
C VAL A 571 -12.62 -23.62 1.89
N ALA A 572 -11.66 -24.55 1.71
CA ALA A 572 -10.76 -24.97 2.75
C ALA A 572 -9.62 -23.96 2.90
N GLY A 573 -9.66 -23.11 3.92
CA GLY A 573 -8.67 -22.08 4.18
C GLY A 573 -7.53 -22.61 5.02
N ILE A 574 -6.32 -22.72 4.49
CA ILE A 574 -5.09 -22.87 5.27
C ILE A 574 -4.66 -21.44 5.66
N VAL A 575 -4.89 -21.08 6.93
CA VAL A 575 -4.63 -19.72 7.45
C VAL A 575 -3.47 -19.79 8.42
N LEU A 576 -2.27 -19.41 7.95
CA LEU A 576 -1.04 -19.45 8.73
C LEU A 576 -0.55 -18.04 9.02
N ASP A 577 -0.57 -17.67 10.30
CA ASP A 577 -0.30 -16.31 10.74
C ASP A 577 0.54 -16.23 12.02
N GLY A 578 0.90 -15.01 12.39
CA GLY A 578 1.61 -14.71 13.61
C GLY A 578 0.75 -14.86 14.86
N THR A 579 -0.30 -14.07 14.98
CA THR A 579 -1.24 -14.10 16.12
C THR A 579 -2.53 -13.39 15.77
N GLY A 580 -3.67 -13.95 16.16
CA GLY A 580 -4.97 -13.33 16.09
C GLY A 580 -5.88 -13.89 17.19
N LEU A 581 -6.87 -13.12 17.65
CA LEU A 581 -7.80 -13.58 18.68
C LEU A 581 -8.78 -14.60 18.10
N GLY A 582 -8.78 -15.78 18.70
CA GLY A 582 -9.75 -16.84 18.40
C GLY A 582 -11.11 -16.57 19.02
N SER A 583 -12.16 -17.15 18.43
CA SER A 583 -13.52 -17.11 19.00
C SER A 583 -13.65 -17.88 20.32
N ASP A 584 -12.67 -18.75 20.62
CA ASP A 584 -12.56 -19.52 21.85
C ASP A 584 -11.70 -18.82 22.93
N GLY A 585 -11.26 -17.58 22.68
CA GLY A 585 -10.43 -16.80 23.59
C GLY A 585 -8.95 -17.20 23.57
N THR A 586 -8.54 -18.19 22.77
CA THR A 586 -7.13 -18.55 22.58
C THR A 586 -6.49 -17.73 21.46
N ILE A 587 -5.16 -17.77 21.36
CA ILE A 587 -4.43 -17.11 20.27
C ILE A 587 -4.29 -18.07 19.11
N TRP A 588 -4.93 -17.75 17.99
CA TRP A 588 -4.85 -18.53 16.76
C TRP A 588 -3.70 -18.07 15.86
N GLY A 589 -3.38 -18.87 14.82
CA GLY A 589 -2.40 -18.54 13.82
C GLY A 589 -1.87 -19.73 13.01
N GLY A 590 -2.44 -20.92 13.22
CA GLY A 590 -2.11 -22.12 12.44
C GLY A 590 -3.38 -22.94 12.23
N GLU A 591 -4.28 -22.49 11.34
CA GLU A 591 -5.65 -22.95 11.27
C GLU A 591 -5.98 -23.59 9.92
N LEU A 592 -6.75 -24.65 9.94
CA LEU A 592 -7.51 -25.15 8.81
C LEU A 592 -8.98 -24.79 9.03
N LEU A 593 -9.45 -23.86 8.24
CA LEU A 593 -10.82 -23.35 8.26
C LEU A 593 -11.61 -23.90 7.08
N LEU A 594 -12.92 -24.12 7.25
CA LEU A 594 -13.85 -24.45 6.17
C LEU A 594 -14.94 -23.39 6.18
N GLY A 595 -15.13 -22.67 5.09
CA GLY A 595 -16.14 -21.62 5.09
C GLY A 595 -16.21 -20.77 3.83
N SER A 596 -16.95 -19.67 3.97
CA SER A 596 -17.26 -18.68 2.95
C SER A 596 -17.06 -17.27 3.51
N TYR A 597 -17.62 -16.26 2.84
CA TYR A 597 -17.65 -14.89 3.40
C TYR A 597 -18.57 -14.76 4.63
N ARG A 598 -19.63 -15.58 4.72
CA ARG A 598 -20.65 -15.44 5.78
C ARG A 598 -20.24 -16.12 7.07
N GLU A 599 -19.69 -17.31 6.96
CA GLU A 599 -19.36 -18.16 8.12
C GLU A 599 -18.10 -18.99 7.88
N VAL A 600 -17.50 -19.42 8.97
CA VAL A 600 -16.31 -20.24 8.98
C VAL A 600 -16.35 -21.23 10.15
N LEU A 601 -15.92 -22.46 9.86
CA LEU A 601 -15.74 -23.53 10.85
C LEU A 601 -14.22 -23.80 11.00
N ARG A 602 -13.72 -23.84 12.22
CA ARG A 602 -12.37 -24.30 12.54
C ARG A 602 -12.35 -25.84 12.49
N VAL A 603 -11.81 -26.40 11.41
CA VAL A 603 -11.77 -27.86 11.20
C VAL A 603 -10.61 -28.52 11.95
N ALA A 604 -9.45 -27.89 11.89
CA ALA A 604 -8.25 -28.35 12.57
C ALA A 604 -7.29 -27.16 12.84
N HIS A 605 -6.32 -27.37 13.73
CA HIS A 605 -5.32 -26.36 14.05
C HIS A 605 -4.03 -26.99 14.55
N LEU A 606 -2.91 -26.28 14.48
CA LEU A 606 -1.67 -26.69 15.13
C LEU A 606 -1.90 -26.97 16.61
N ALA A 607 -1.27 -28.03 17.13
CA ALA A 607 -1.32 -28.32 18.56
C ALA A 607 -0.88 -27.09 19.35
N PRO A 608 -1.73 -26.59 20.28
CA PRO A 608 -1.45 -25.36 21.01
C PRO A 608 -0.19 -25.52 21.88
N ALA A 609 0.54 -24.43 22.03
CA ALA A 609 1.60 -24.32 23.02
C ALA A 609 1.45 -23.03 23.82
N PRO A 610 1.92 -22.99 25.07
CA PRO A 610 1.99 -21.77 25.83
C PRO A 610 2.86 -20.73 25.17
N LEU A 611 2.47 -19.43 25.27
CA LEU A 611 3.29 -18.27 24.89
C LEU A 611 3.84 -17.60 26.16
N PRO A 612 5.01 -18.03 26.65
CA PRO A 612 5.50 -17.55 27.94
C PRO A 612 5.93 -16.08 27.87
N GLY A 613 5.26 -15.25 28.64
CA GLY A 613 5.42 -13.80 28.62
C GLY A 613 4.58 -13.08 27.54
N GLY A 614 3.59 -13.75 26.92
CA GLY A 614 2.72 -13.15 25.91
C GLY A 614 3.51 -12.59 24.73
N GLU A 615 3.46 -11.26 24.53
CA GLU A 615 4.23 -10.58 23.47
C GLU A 615 5.74 -10.79 23.53
N ALA A 616 6.32 -11.05 24.71
CA ALA A 616 7.75 -11.35 24.80
C ALA A 616 8.11 -12.60 24.00
N ALA A 617 7.21 -13.60 23.90
CA ALA A 617 7.43 -14.78 23.08
C ALA A 617 7.53 -14.47 21.58
N ALA A 618 6.85 -13.41 21.09
CA ALA A 618 6.99 -12.95 19.71
C ALA A 618 8.33 -12.23 19.45
N ARG A 619 8.91 -11.63 20.50
CA ARG A 619 10.19 -10.90 20.37
C ARG A 619 11.41 -11.76 20.69
N GLU A 620 11.25 -12.82 21.45
CA GLU A 620 12.31 -13.68 21.97
C GLU A 620 12.06 -15.14 21.57
N PRO A 621 12.48 -15.57 20.36
CA PRO A 621 12.20 -16.89 19.77
C PRO A 621 12.56 -18.09 20.65
N TRP A 622 13.61 -17.99 21.47
CA TRP A 622 14.02 -19.02 22.39
C TRP A 622 12.92 -19.49 23.36
N ARG A 623 11.97 -18.59 23.70
CA ARG A 623 10.83 -18.92 24.57
C ARG A 623 9.91 -19.94 23.92
N ASN A 624 9.65 -19.79 22.61
CA ASN A 624 8.83 -20.71 21.84
C ASN A 624 9.56 -22.07 21.64
N ALA A 625 10.87 -22.03 21.41
CA ALA A 625 11.68 -23.24 21.30
C ALA A 625 11.68 -24.04 22.61
N LEU A 626 11.87 -23.37 23.77
CA LEU A 626 11.85 -24.00 25.09
C LEU A 626 10.58 -24.82 25.30
N VAL A 627 9.40 -24.21 25.16
CA VAL A 627 8.12 -24.90 25.43
C VAL A 627 7.83 -26.04 24.46
N ARG A 628 8.24 -25.89 23.20
CA ARG A 628 8.05 -26.94 22.18
C ARG A 628 9.03 -28.11 22.38
N LEU A 629 10.27 -27.84 22.74
CA LEU A 629 11.27 -28.89 23.07
C LEU A 629 10.87 -29.62 24.35
N ASP A 630 10.45 -28.92 25.40
CA ASP A 630 9.97 -29.54 26.65
C ASP A 630 8.75 -30.45 26.38
N ALA A 631 7.77 -29.98 25.57
CA ALA A 631 6.61 -30.77 25.16
C ALA A 631 7.00 -32.01 24.33
N ALA A 632 8.10 -31.96 23.57
CA ALA A 632 8.63 -33.12 22.83
C ALA A 632 9.49 -34.09 23.69
N GLY A 633 9.69 -33.79 24.98
CA GLY A 633 10.57 -34.57 25.87
C GLY A 633 12.06 -34.31 25.62
N LEU A 634 12.40 -33.12 25.11
CA LEU A 634 13.76 -32.71 24.73
C LEU A 634 14.29 -31.56 25.62
N GLY A 635 13.94 -31.59 26.92
CA GLY A 635 14.35 -30.54 27.87
C GLY A 635 15.85 -30.33 27.96
N ASP A 636 16.63 -31.44 27.95
CA ASP A 636 18.10 -31.40 27.98
C ASP A 636 18.67 -30.67 26.72
N LEU A 637 18.03 -30.81 25.56
CA LEU A 637 18.42 -30.08 24.35
C LEU A 637 18.14 -28.59 24.53
N ALA A 638 16.96 -28.23 25.07
CA ALA A 638 16.63 -26.85 25.34
C ALA A 638 17.62 -26.21 26.32
N ASP A 639 18.06 -26.94 27.32
CA ASP A 639 19.05 -26.50 28.30
C ASP A 639 20.44 -26.27 27.68
N ARG A 640 20.84 -27.11 26.74
CA ARG A 640 22.10 -26.92 26.00
C ARG A 640 22.01 -25.73 25.01
N LEU A 641 20.88 -25.56 24.31
CA LEU A 641 20.72 -24.51 23.31
C LEU A 641 20.63 -23.11 23.94
N PHE A 642 20.06 -23.00 25.14
CA PHE A 642 19.78 -21.71 25.78
C PHE A 642 20.39 -21.61 27.20
N PRO A 643 21.71 -21.85 27.39
CA PRO A 643 22.32 -22.00 28.73
C PRO A 643 22.17 -20.76 29.62
N ASP A 644 22.23 -19.56 29.01
CA ASP A 644 22.22 -18.29 29.72
C ASP A 644 20.81 -17.70 29.93
N ARG A 645 19.73 -18.48 29.60
CA ARG A 645 18.36 -18.02 29.70
C ARG A 645 17.68 -18.50 30.99
N PRO A 646 16.71 -17.74 31.55
CA PRO A 646 16.01 -18.09 32.78
C PRO A 646 14.96 -19.21 32.58
N ARG A 647 15.39 -20.36 32.07
CA ARG A 647 14.53 -21.49 31.64
C ARG A 647 13.65 -21.99 32.75
N GLU A 648 14.23 -22.28 33.93
CA GLU A 648 13.50 -22.82 35.07
C GLU A 648 12.41 -21.85 35.58
N THR A 649 12.68 -20.55 35.56
CA THR A 649 11.68 -19.54 35.90
C THR A 649 10.54 -19.57 34.88
N LEU A 650 10.87 -19.74 33.59
CA LEU A 650 9.87 -19.77 32.51
C LEU A 650 9.03 -21.07 32.60
N ARG A 651 9.67 -22.26 32.85
CA ARG A 651 8.97 -23.52 33.06
C ARG A 651 7.98 -23.44 34.20
N ARG A 652 8.38 -22.84 35.34
CA ARG A 652 7.50 -22.63 36.49
C ARG A 652 6.34 -21.68 36.17
N ALA A 653 6.58 -20.60 35.46
CA ALA A 653 5.54 -19.69 35.00
C ALA A 653 4.52 -20.36 34.08
N VAL A 654 5.01 -21.19 33.14
CA VAL A 654 4.16 -21.98 32.22
C VAL A 654 3.34 -23.00 33.01
N ALA A 655 3.95 -23.76 33.93
CA ALA A 655 3.25 -24.73 34.75
C ALA A 655 2.17 -24.09 35.64
N ALA A 656 2.39 -22.86 36.08
CA ALA A 656 1.43 -22.07 36.89
C ALA A 656 0.43 -21.28 36.01
N GLY A 657 0.49 -21.33 34.68
CA GLY A 657 -0.37 -20.58 33.80
C GLY A 657 -0.17 -19.06 33.85
N VAL A 658 0.96 -18.58 34.40
CA VAL A 658 1.21 -17.14 34.59
C VAL A 658 1.72 -16.52 33.28
N ASN A 659 0.96 -15.61 32.72
CA ASN A 659 1.26 -14.89 31.46
C ASN A 659 1.76 -15.82 30.33
N ALA A 660 1.07 -16.94 30.14
CA ALA A 660 1.40 -17.98 29.19
C ALA A 660 0.13 -18.46 28.44
N PRO A 661 -0.57 -17.57 27.70
CA PRO A 661 -1.77 -17.95 26.96
C PRO A 661 -1.45 -19.05 25.95
N LEU A 662 -2.43 -19.93 25.67
CA LEU A 662 -2.28 -20.97 24.66
C LEU A 662 -2.38 -20.38 23.26
N SER A 663 -1.54 -20.90 22.36
CA SER A 663 -1.52 -20.45 20.96
C SER A 663 -1.25 -21.58 19.98
N SER A 664 -2.02 -21.59 18.89
CA SER A 664 -1.79 -22.44 17.70
C SER A 664 -0.94 -21.74 16.61
N SER A 665 -0.26 -20.64 16.93
CA SER A 665 0.48 -19.80 15.97
C SER A 665 1.53 -20.56 15.15
N ALA A 666 1.40 -20.49 13.82
CA ALA A 666 2.43 -20.94 12.88
C ALA A 666 3.68 -20.03 12.95
N GLY A 667 3.51 -18.72 13.10
CA GLY A 667 4.64 -17.79 13.26
C GLY A 667 5.52 -18.14 14.46
N ARG A 668 4.92 -18.50 15.58
CA ARG A 668 5.67 -18.95 16.78
C ARG A 668 6.34 -20.30 16.60
N LEU A 669 5.77 -21.16 15.73
CA LEU A 669 6.45 -22.40 15.36
C LEU A 669 7.70 -22.13 14.49
N PHE A 670 7.62 -21.20 13.54
CA PHE A 670 8.79 -20.72 12.79
C PHE A 670 9.87 -20.15 13.71
N ASP A 671 9.48 -19.32 14.68
CA ASP A 671 10.41 -18.77 15.67
C ASP A 671 11.11 -19.88 16.48
N ALA A 672 10.37 -20.90 16.90
CA ALA A 672 10.94 -22.03 17.66
C ALA A 672 11.99 -22.80 16.84
N VAL A 673 11.70 -23.12 15.60
CA VAL A 673 12.64 -23.82 14.71
C VAL A 673 13.87 -22.97 14.41
N ALA A 674 13.66 -21.67 14.10
CA ALA A 674 14.76 -20.73 13.86
C ALA A 674 15.68 -20.60 15.10
N ALA A 675 15.10 -20.51 16.31
CA ALA A 675 15.86 -20.46 17.54
C ALA A 675 16.68 -21.72 17.79
N CYS A 676 16.18 -22.91 17.44
CA CYS A 676 16.95 -24.15 17.53
C CYS A 676 18.18 -24.15 16.62
N LEU A 677 18.16 -23.34 15.53
CA LEU A 677 19.29 -23.14 14.62
C LEU A 677 20.14 -21.90 14.96
N GLY A 678 19.90 -21.25 16.11
CA GLY A 678 20.61 -20.03 16.51
C GLY A 678 20.24 -18.76 15.72
N LEU A 679 19.15 -18.79 14.94
CA LEU A 679 18.72 -17.65 14.12
C LEU A 679 17.85 -16.71 14.94
N ALA A 680 18.34 -15.49 15.20
CA ALA A 680 17.67 -14.48 16.02
C ALA A 680 17.09 -15.05 17.34
N ALA A 681 17.74 -16.07 17.90
CA ALA A 681 17.23 -16.87 19.02
C ALA A 681 16.91 -16.01 20.24
N ASP A 682 17.78 -15.10 20.59
CA ASP A 682 17.69 -14.25 21.79
C ASP A 682 16.61 -13.20 21.68
N ARG A 683 16.62 -12.47 20.57
CA ARG A 683 15.68 -11.37 20.32
C ARG A 683 15.65 -11.00 18.84
N GLN A 684 14.45 -10.89 18.31
CA GLN A 684 14.22 -10.35 16.98
C GLN A 684 14.34 -8.81 17.00
N SER A 685 15.00 -8.23 16.01
CA SER A 685 15.14 -6.79 15.84
C SER A 685 14.00 -6.16 15.04
N TYR A 686 13.22 -6.99 14.36
CA TYR A 686 11.99 -6.64 13.63
C TYR A 686 11.09 -7.87 13.53
N GLU A 687 9.81 -7.67 13.31
CA GLU A 687 8.81 -8.73 13.18
C GLU A 687 9.14 -9.71 12.05
N GLY A 688 9.12 -11.01 12.36
CA GLY A 688 9.37 -12.09 11.39
C GLY A 688 10.84 -12.29 11.02
N GLU A 689 11.79 -11.65 11.69
CA GLU A 689 13.22 -11.80 11.41
C GLU A 689 13.67 -13.26 11.46
N ALA A 690 13.27 -14.00 12.49
CA ALA A 690 13.63 -15.40 12.66
C ALA A 690 13.11 -16.27 11.50
N ALA A 691 11.83 -16.08 11.13
CA ALA A 691 11.21 -16.79 10.02
C ALA A 691 11.85 -16.44 8.67
N MET A 692 12.18 -15.17 8.42
CA MET A 692 12.85 -14.73 7.19
C MET A 692 14.28 -15.29 7.08
N ARG A 693 15.03 -15.32 8.19
CA ARG A 693 16.37 -15.94 8.22
C ARG A 693 16.31 -17.45 8.01
N LEU A 694 15.27 -18.12 8.53
CA LEU A 694 15.04 -19.53 8.30
C LEU A 694 14.69 -19.82 6.83
N GLU A 695 13.86 -19.00 6.21
CA GLU A 695 13.54 -19.07 4.77
C GLU A 695 14.78 -18.91 3.90
N ALA A 696 15.70 -18.01 4.27
CA ALA A 696 16.89 -17.69 3.52
C ALA A 696 17.94 -18.82 3.49
N LEU A 697 17.86 -19.80 4.40
CA LEU A 697 18.78 -20.94 4.41
C LEU A 697 18.56 -21.85 3.20
N GLU A 698 19.59 -22.06 2.39
CA GLU A 698 19.52 -22.90 1.21
C GLU A 698 19.90 -24.37 1.53
N GLY A 699 19.12 -25.31 1.03
CA GLY A 699 19.32 -26.75 1.20
C GLY A 699 18.10 -27.53 0.77
N THR A 700 18.24 -28.85 0.75
CA THR A 700 17.18 -29.82 0.48
C THR A 700 17.16 -30.89 1.55
N GLY A 701 15.93 -31.24 2.03
CA GLY A 701 15.74 -32.26 3.06
C GLY A 701 14.44 -33.04 2.88
N ALA A 702 14.32 -34.17 3.56
CA ALA A 702 13.07 -34.91 3.59
C ALA A 702 12.06 -34.20 4.50
N PRO A 703 10.75 -34.16 4.14
CA PRO A 703 9.74 -33.49 4.97
C PRO A 703 9.72 -34.07 6.38
N TYR A 704 9.77 -33.20 7.39
CA TYR A 704 9.62 -33.64 8.78
C TYR A 704 8.23 -34.20 9.08
N PRO A 705 8.14 -35.24 9.95
CA PRO A 705 6.87 -35.84 10.32
C PRO A 705 6.09 -34.97 11.30
N PHE A 706 4.76 -34.93 11.11
CA PHE A 706 3.78 -34.37 12.02
C PHE A 706 2.75 -35.46 12.39
N ALA A 707 2.24 -35.46 13.61
CA ALA A 707 1.12 -36.32 13.99
C ALA A 707 -0.19 -35.55 13.83
N GLY A 708 -0.82 -35.63 12.64
CA GLY A 708 -1.82 -34.67 12.26
C GLY A 708 -1.22 -33.26 12.17
N LEU A 709 -1.65 -32.36 13.05
CA LEU A 709 -1.08 -31.00 13.19
C LEU A 709 -0.28 -30.82 14.49
N ASP A 710 0.15 -31.92 15.13
CA ASP A 710 1.08 -31.89 16.28
C ASP A 710 2.54 -31.91 15.78
N PRO A 711 3.36 -30.88 16.07
CA PRO A 711 4.76 -30.81 15.67
C PRO A 711 5.72 -31.61 16.54
N THR A 712 5.25 -32.33 17.59
CA THR A 712 6.10 -33.10 18.50
C THR A 712 7.05 -34.07 17.75
N PRO A 713 6.60 -34.90 16.78
CA PRO A 713 7.51 -35.77 16.01
C PRO A 713 8.52 -34.96 15.19
N MET A 714 8.13 -33.80 14.65
CA MET A 714 9.01 -32.89 13.93
C MET A 714 10.17 -32.42 14.80
N PHE A 715 9.90 -31.96 16.05
CA PHE A 715 10.97 -31.55 16.96
C PHE A 715 11.93 -32.69 17.33
N ARG A 716 11.45 -33.92 17.46
CA ARG A 716 12.30 -35.09 17.68
C ARG A 716 13.21 -35.37 16.48
N ALA A 717 12.68 -35.26 15.24
CA ALA A 717 13.46 -35.39 14.02
C ALA A 717 14.50 -34.26 13.88
N LEU A 718 14.10 -33.01 14.16
CA LEU A 718 15.02 -31.88 14.19
C LEU A 718 16.15 -32.07 15.20
N ALA A 719 15.85 -32.57 16.40
CA ALA A 719 16.85 -32.84 17.43
C ALA A 719 17.86 -33.93 16.97
N ALA A 720 17.39 -34.98 16.29
CA ALA A 720 18.25 -36.01 15.69
C ALA A 720 19.15 -35.41 14.60
N ASP A 721 18.60 -34.56 13.71
CA ASP A 721 19.39 -33.94 12.66
C ASP A 721 20.44 -32.96 13.23
N LEU A 722 20.09 -32.20 14.27
CA LEU A 722 21.07 -31.34 14.98
C LEU A 722 22.19 -32.16 15.57
N ALA A 723 21.90 -33.32 16.21
CA ALA A 723 22.89 -34.22 16.79
C ALA A 723 23.77 -34.86 15.71
N ALA A 724 23.20 -35.13 14.53
CA ALA A 724 23.92 -35.70 13.38
C ALA A 724 24.71 -34.65 12.58
N GLY A 725 24.61 -33.34 12.92
CA GLY A 725 25.30 -32.28 12.21
C GLY A 725 24.72 -32.00 10.82
N VAL A 726 23.44 -32.27 10.58
CA VAL A 726 22.75 -31.97 9.31
C VAL A 726 22.81 -30.47 9.05
N PRO A 727 23.16 -30.05 7.82
CA PRO A 727 23.26 -28.64 7.48
C PRO A 727 21.95 -27.86 7.75
N PRO A 728 22.01 -26.63 8.32
CA PRO A 728 20.83 -25.85 8.67
C PRO A 728 19.85 -25.61 7.51
N GLY A 729 20.34 -25.53 6.27
CA GLY A 729 19.50 -25.39 5.09
C GLY A 729 18.63 -26.60 4.79
N ALA A 730 19.16 -27.83 5.03
CA ALA A 730 18.39 -29.06 4.89
C ALA A 730 17.30 -29.14 5.99
N ILE A 731 17.63 -28.78 7.23
CA ILE A 731 16.68 -28.72 8.35
C ILE A 731 15.56 -27.72 8.02
N SER A 732 15.90 -26.54 7.47
CA SER A 732 14.92 -25.54 7.05
C SER A 732 13.97 -26.09 5.99
N ASP A 733 14.50 -26.76 4.95
CA ASP A 733 13.69 -27.35 3.89
C ASP A 733 12.76 -28.46 4.43
N SER A 734 13.30 -29.34 5.27
CA SER A 734 12.54 -30.40 5.94
C SER A 734 11.37 -29.86 6.74
N PHE A 735 11.58 -28.76 7.46
CA PHE A 735 10.54 -28.07 8.22
C PHE A 735 9.45 -27.46 7.32
N HIS A 736 9.83 -26.65 6.31
CA HIS A 736 8.86 -26.02 5.42
C HIS A 736 7.99 -27.05 4.69
N ARG A 737 8.60 -28.11 4.17
CA ARG A 737 7.89 -29.20 3.48
C ARG A 737 7.04 -30.04 4.41
N GLY A 738 7.53 -30.30 5.65
CA GLY A 738 6.76 -31.02 6.66
C GLY A 738 5.49 -30.25 7.07
N LEU A 739 5.62 -28.93 7.31
CA LEU A 739 4.49 -28.06 7.65
C LEU A 739 3.49 -27.97 6.48
N ALA A 740 4.00 -27.79 5.25
CA ALA A 740 3.16 -27.76 4.06
C ALA A 740 2.34 -29.05 3.94
N ARG A 741 2.99 -30.23 4.04
CA ARG A 741 2.30 -31.53 3.96
C ARG A 741 1.27 -31.71 5.06
N ALA A 742 1.57 -31.31 6.29
CA ALA A 742 0.70 -31.44 7.44
C ALA A 742 -0.65 -30.69 7.23
N PHE A 743 -0.60 -29.48 6.65
CA PHE A 743 -1.82 -28.70 6.39
C PHE A 743 -2.47 -29.04 5.05
N CYS A 744 -1.72 -29.34 4.00
CA CYS A 744 -2.27 -29.59 2.69
C CYS A 744 -2.99 -30.94 2.61
N ALA A 745 -2.55 -31.96 3.36
CA ALA A 745 -3.21 -33.27 3.35
C ALA A 745 -4.67 -33.22 3.82
N PRO A 746 -5.01 -32.67 4.99
CA PRO A 746 -6.41 -32.55 5.40
C PRO A 746 -7.20 -31.56 4.55
N ALA A 747 -6.61 -30.47 4.04
CA ALA A 747 -7.29 -29.55 3.14
C ALA A 747 -7.67 -30.21 1.81
N ARG A 748 -6.79 -31.04 1.25
CA ARG A 748 -7.06 -31.85 0.06
C ARG A 748 -8.18 -32.86 0.31
N ALA A 749 -8.21 -33.49 1.48
CA ALA A 749 -9.27 -34.43 1.85
C ALA A 749 -10.65 -33.74 1.85
N LEU A 750 -10.77 -32.52 2.38
CA LEU A 750 -12.01 -31.75 2.33
C LEU A 750 -12.51 -31.50 0.90
N VAL A 751 -11.61 -31.25 -0.05
CA VAL A 751 -11.98 -31.08 -1.47
C VAL A 751 -12.37 -32.44 -2.08
N ALA A 752 -11.61 -33.49 -1.80
CA ALA A 752 -11.92 -34.83 -2.32
C ALA A 752 -13.27 -35.39 -1.80
N GLU A 753 -13.65 -35.01 -0.58
CA GLU A 753 -14.95 -35.36 0.05
C GLU A 753 -16.10 -34.47 -0.46
N GLY A 754 -15.83 -33.48 -1.34
CA GLY A 754 -16.85 -32.54 -1.82
C GLY A 754 -17.33 -31.54 -0.78
N ARG A 755 -16.61 -31.37 0.34
CA ARG A 755 -16.93 -30.41 1.42
C ARG A 755 -16.37 -29.02 1.15
N ALA A 756 -15.37 -28.93 0.27
CA ALA A 756 -14.80 -27.68 -0.20
C ALA A 756 -14.62 -27.71 -1.72
N GLU A 757 -14.80 -26.57 -2.39
CA GLU A 757 -14.61 -26.44 -3.84
C GLU A 757 -13.15 -26.07 -4.20
N ALA A 758 -12.41 -25.45 -3.28
CA ALA A 758 -11.03 -25.02 -3.47
C ALA A 758 -10.27 -24.98 -2.14
N VAL A 759 -8.95 -24.79 -2.23
CA VAL A 759 -8.09 -24.49 -1.07
C VAL A 759 -7.60 -23.05 -1.18
N ALA A 760 -7.72 -22.27 -0.12
CA ALA A 760 -7.15 -20.93 -0.02
C ALA A 760 -5.90 -20.94 0.87
N LEU A 761 -4.83 -20.26 0.42
CA LEU A 761 -3.57 -20.07 1.16
C LEU A 761 -3.47 -18.60 1.58
N THR A 762 -3.57 -18.32 2.89
CA THR A 762 -3.64 -16.95 3.42
C THR A 762 -3.03 -16.83 4.83
N GLY A 763 -2.83 -15.61 5.29
CA GLY A 763 -2.12 -15.28 6.53
C GLY A 763 -0.67 -14.88 6.30
N GLY A 764 -0.08 -14.18 7.26
CA GLY A 764 1.25 -13.57 7.14
C GLY A 764 2.39 -14.56 6.86
N ALA A 765 2.27 -15.83 7.29
CA ALA A 765 3.28 -16.85 7.04
C ALA A 765 3.42 -17.19 5.53
N PHE A 766 2.39 -16.97 4.72
CA PHE A 766 2.48 -17.21 3.27
C PHE A 766 3.25 -16.12 2.49
N GLN A 767 3.72 -15.09 3.16
CA GLN A 767 4.77 -14.23 2.60
C GLN A 767 6.08 -15.00 2.39
N ASN A 768 6.30 -16.10 3.13
CA ASN A 768 7.41 -17.03 2.93
C ASN A 768 7.24 -17.77 1.60
N ALA A 769 8.14 -17.50 0.64
CA ALA A 769 8.08 -18.05 -0.71
C ALA A 769 8.27 -19.56 -0.73
N ARG A 770 9.14 -20.09 0.16
CA ARG A 770 9.43 -21.52 0.26
C ARG A 770 8.21 -22.29 0.76
N LEU A 771 7.55 -21.78 1.80
CA LEU A 771 6.32 -22.39 2.32
C LEU A 771 5.19 -22.36 1.27
N LEU A 772 4.99 -21.22 0.63
CA LEU A 772 3.98 -21.08 -0.43
C LEU A 772 4.25 -22.06 -1.58
N ALA A 773 5.49 -22.14 -2.06
CA ALA A 773 5.88 -23.07 -3.13
C ALA A 773 5.67 -24.53 -2.72
N ALA A 774 6.03 -24.89 -1.48
CA ALA A 774 5.82 -26.24 -0.94
C ALA A 774 4.32 -26.60 -0.87
N CYS A 775 3.45 -25.69 -0.41
CA CYS A 775 2.01 -25.92 -0.39
C CYS A 775 1.42 -26.04 -1.81
N LEU A 776 1.85 -25.21 -2.75
CA LEU A 776 1.41 -25.31 -4.15
C LEU A 776 1.81 -26.65 -4.79
N ALA A 777 3.00 -27.17 -4.46
CA ALA A 777 3.44 -28.48 -4.92
C ALA A 777 2.60 -29.62 -4.31
N GLU A 778 2.28 -29.58 -3.01
CA GLU A 778 1.46 -30.56 -2.31
C GLU A 778 -0.03 -30.53 -2.78
N LEU A 779 -0.51 -29.38 -3.30
CA LEU A 779 -1.88 -29.18 -3.77
C LEU A 779 -2.02 -29.32 -5.29
N THR A 780 -1.04 -29.90 -6.00
CA THR A 780 -1.15 -30.14 -7.44
C THR A 780 -2.45 -30.92 -7.78
N GLY A 781 -3.21 -30.42 -8.75
CA GLY A 781 -4.49 -30.98 -9.16
C GLY A 781 -5.71 -30.55 -8.33
N VAL A 782 -5.52 -29.67 -7.35
CA VAL A 782 -6.60 -29.05 -6.56
C VAL A 782 -6.73 -27.57 -6.95
N PRO A 783 -7.93 -27.00 -7.06
CA PRO A 783 -8.09 -25.55 -7.23
C PRO A 783 -7.51 -24.81 -6.02
N VAL A 784 -6.55 -23.90 -6.25
CA VAL A 784 -5.87 -23.14 -5.18
C VAL A 784 -6.05 -21.64 -5.38
N LEU A 785 -6.52 -20.97 -4.34
CA LEU A 785 -6.66 -19.52 -4.27
C LEU A 785 -5.47 -18.93 -3.49
N THR A 786 -4.85 -17.91 -4.06
CA THR A 786 -3.73 -17.19 -3.43
C THR A 786 -3.89 -15.69 -3.61
N HIS A 787 -3.24 -14.92 -2.76
CA HIS A 787 -3.20 -13.46 -2.87
C HIS A 787 -2.36 -12.99 -4.06
N ARG A 788 -2.85 -11.97 -4.79
CA ARG A 788 -2.19 -11.37 -5.96
C ARG A 788 -2.07 -9.85 -5.85
N ALA A 789 -3.18 -9.14 -5.64
CA ALA A 789 -3.27 -7.68 -5.56
C ALA A 789 -3.37 -7.18 -4.12
N VAL A 790 -3.72 -8.05 -3.19
CA VAL A 790 -3.92 -7.77 -1.77
C VAL A 790 -2.87 -8.53 -0.96
N PRO A 791 -2.21 -7.92 0.05
CA PRO A 791 -1.28 -8.62 0.91
C PRO A 791 -1.94 -9.79 1.65
N ALA A 792 -1.23 -10.92 1.77
CA ALA A 792 -1.70 -12.07 2.55
C ALA A 792 -1.66 -11.84 4.07
N ASN A 793 -0.88 -10.83 4.52
CA ASN A 793 -0.77 -10.41 5.91
C ASN A 793 -1.87 -9.39 6.28
N ASP A 794 -1.80 -8.82 7.50
CA ASP A 794 -2.77 -7.83 8.04
C ASP A 794 -3.00 -6.62 7.13
N GLY A 795 -2.09 -6.32 6.20
CA GLY A 795 -2.30 -5.29 5.18
C GLY A 795 -3.48 -5.56 4.24
N GLY A 796 -3.94 -6.82 4.16
CA GLY A 796 -5.14 -7.22 3.42
C GLY A 796 -6.39 -7.41 4.29
N LEU A 797 -6.22 -7.43 5.61
CA LEU A 797 -7.27 -7.80 6.56
C LEU A 797 -8.54 -6.95 6.43
N ALA A 798 -8.38 -5.65 6.22
CA ALA A 798 -9.50 -4.72 6.09
C ALA A 798 -10.43 -5.07 4.91
N LEU A 799 -9.90 -5.60 3.79
CA LEU A 799 -10.75 -6.10 2.70
C LEU A 799 -11.61 -7.27 3.17
N GLY A 800 -11.00 -8.25 3.84
CA GLY A 800 -11.72 -9.40 4.36
C GLY A 800 -12.80 -9.02 5.36
N GLN A 801 -12.47 -8.12 6.31
CA GLN A 801 -13.46 -7.59 7.26
C GLN A 801 -14.64 -6.94 6.54
N ALA A 802 -14.38 -6.12 5.53
CA ALA A 802 -15.43 -5.46 4.76
C ALA A 802 -16.33 -6.47 4.04
N LEU A 803 -15.75 -7.52 3.41
CA LEU A 803 -16.49 -8.54 2.69
C LEU A 803 -17.33 -9.43 3.61
N VAL A 804 -16.76 -9.85 4.77
CA VAL A 804 -17.52 -10.63 5.76
C VAL A 804 -18.71 -9.83 6.30
N ALA A 805 -18.47 -8.58 6.67
CA ALA A 805 -19.51 -7.71 7.21
C ALA A 805 -20.62 -7.46 6.17
N ALA A 806 -20.25 -7.16 4.92
CA ALA A 806 -21.20 -6.98 3.82
C ALA A 806 -22.01 -8.25 3.53
N ALA A 807 -21.35 -9.42 3.44
CA ALA A 807 -22.01 -10.70 3.16
C ALA A 807 -23.03 -11.11 4.26
N ARG A 808 -22.68 -10.88 5.52
CA ARG A 808 -23.58 -11.13 6.66
C ARG A 808 -24.80 -10.20 6.65
N HIS A 809 -24.57 -8.91 6.35
CA HIS A 809 -25.66 -7.93 6.26
C HIS A 809 -26.63 -8.27 5.12
N MET A 810 -26.12 -8.62 3.95
CA MET A 810 -26.93 -9.00 2.79
C MET A 810 -27.73 -10.29 3.07
N GLY A 811 -27.12 -11.29 3.71
CA GLY A 811 -27.81 -12.53 4.10
C GLY A 811 -28.93 -12.33 5.12
N ALA A 812 -28.76 -11.39 6.06
CA ALA A 812 -29.81 -11.02 7.00
C ALA A 812 -31.01 -10.33 6.31
N ALA A 813 -30.74 -9.54 5.27
CA ALA A 813 -31.79 -8.86 4.48
C ALA A 813 -32.54 -9.82 3.54
N GLU A 814 -31.90 -10.91 3.08
CA GLU A 814 -32.53 -11.94 2.24
C GLU A 814 -33.41 -12.92 3.06
N GLY A 815 -33.18 -13.02 4.37
CA GLY A 815 -33.94 -13.88 5.30
C GLY A 815 -35.15 -13.21 5.95
N LEU A 816 -35.39 -11.92 5.67
CA LEU A 816 -36.53 -11.12 6.05
C LEU A 816 -37.51 -10.99 4.88
#